data_97fee79800bbca21286fce30754b3360
#
_entry.id   97fee79800bbca21286fce30754b3360
#
_cell.length_a   1.000
_cell.length_b   1.000
_cell.length_c   1.000
_cell.angle_alpha   90.00
_cell.angle_beta   90.00
_cell.angle_gamma   90.00
#
_symmetry.space_group_name_H-M   'P 1'
#
loop_
_entity.id
_entity.type
_entity.pdbx_description
1 polymer ?
#
loop_
_entity_poly.entity_id
_entity_poly.type
_entity_poly.pdbx_seq_one_letter_code
_entity_poly.pdbx_strand_id
1 'polypeptide(L)'
;MLFTAAFLSAGVFAAEPRIRLELVPLDGIYRMYPCAVEGSAGPVRITLRASGLAPDGGEIVVALSARDIFKKPIEWHEEVRIAVPSAGAAATHTFEFRAEQGFYQVFATCRHAGETFEASTGLGIIPPHHRGVRPDSFFASNTSSIRTGLQLRFLQAIGMKVQRTHLNPVRAEIPERPDGACRLDLSGMDRAWQECVDHDTWILPIVGYHFGERMRSDLARRTDMHGPPRDVREFVDTWETIVRRYPLITTWEFWNEPWIYGWTWAAEPSVYRQFQRQWCRMALSVNPAMRIIAGNSSMFVEDHIEPYPESWQDLLQGTSHHPYSGVHDPTFRDSGQGRSLGQGAVVTRRMGLPYYYMTEAGSAAGDEVDAYKLIQYFVRSALAGAFQGNAQWGFGFHENNTRANTTFAVMTHFLEDRPVVADIWPHQPLLWGAVFANPRHVTDAVRKLPRAAELASRWTVPVPEERRDDTVKVAVVWGHTGPSARRQDTEGALTLLDPGDIRAFDMVGREIPRRDGTLTVPFGERVVWFTTEELDVVTFRERLAQGRMTGLTPVNVSALSLLQPAGEAQRLGVRVENQLNRSIAGTLTLIRHADGARRSVTFTLAAGKLGEVAVEWPAGSLPVQARYDVSFELQTDAGDLTHRQQVAVARFAKRSISVDGKLDDWADSLPVFMDSAQSDGKIDPTQALLNPGRVKAETGDGGRVVLRVWTAYDERNVYVAAAVREPQLMCRAGQPVTRRGRNEVVTLPYRMGEPEGLEHIRNCGDVFFFAFGFRDRVPGWGRQMDDPWAWKGHFYDTDYQYAVHTSTTGPKLIRQWGADTSRRTAYQTAAVPGVGPVPGAQVRIERDETAQLTVYEMAIPRDELKLFDPAAGRLRFGFVLTSNEIGWPLQWASAAGVFDYWIGSGSFSPSWVSVLPCQTFFGIEP
;
A
#
# COMPACT_ATOMS: atom_id res chain seq x y z
N MET A 1 -8.28 -16.17 23.95
CA MET A 1 -9.41 -16.64 24.79
C MET A 1 -10.55 -16.92 23.85
N LEU A 2 -10.74 -18.17 23.60
CA LEU A 2 -11.94 -18.97 23.80
C LEU A 2 -13.26 -18.23 23.63
N PHE A 3 -14.04 -18.66 22.63
CA PHE A 3 -15.37 -19.15 22.91
C PHE A 3 -15.90 -20.03 21.79
N THR A 4 -15.98 -21.27 22.11
CA THR A 4 -16.91 -22.26 21.56
C THR A 4 -18.16 -22.26 22.46
N ALA A 5 -19.30 -22.33 21.86
CA ALA A 5 -20.42 -23.20 22.19
C ALA A 5 -21.65 -22.81 21.38
N ALA A 6 -22.00 -23.61 20.42
CA ALA A 6 -23.36 -23.70 19.90
C ALA A 6 -23.80 -25.15 20.11
N PHE A 7 -24.85 -25.35 20.85
CA PHE A 7 -25.51 -26.62 21.07
C PHE A 7 -26.12 -27.12 19.76
N LEU A 8 -25.76 -28.31 19.38
CA LEU A 8 -26.38 -29.08 18.34
C LEU A 8 -27.27 -30.17 18.98
N SER A 9 -28.49 -30.15 18.58
CA SER A 9 -29.38 -31.28 18.73
C SER A 9 -28.95 -32.43 17.81
N ALA A 10 -28.81 -33.60 18.36
CA ALA A 10 -28.27 -34.79 17.75
C ALA A 10 -29.19 -35.35 16.65
N GLY A 11 -28.61 -35.44 15.46
CA GLY A 11 -28.92 -36.51 14.53
C GLY A 11 -27.60 -37.24 14.29
N VAL A 12 -27.46 -38.39 14.92
CA VAL A 12 -26.29 -39.25 14.68
C VAL A 12 -26.47 -39.91 13.32
N PHE A 13 -25.97 -39.22 12.26
CA PHE A 13 -25.50 -39.92 11.09
C PHE A 13 -24.03 -40.24 11.39
N ALA A 14 -23.71 -41.52 11.56
CA ALA A 14 -22.35 -41.96 11.52
C ALA A 14 -21.78 -41.60 10.14
N ALA A 15 -21.08 -40.47 10.04
CA ALA A 15 -20.35 -40.16 8.85
C ALA A 15 -19.32 -41.30 8.64
N GLU A 16 -19.34 -41.89 7.46
CA GLU A 16 -18.30 -42.86 7.10
C GLU A 16 -16.92 -42.25 7.38
N PRO A 17 -15.98 -43.02 7.97
CA PRO A 17 -14.68 -42.50 8.32
C PRO A 17 -13.91 -42.08 7.07
N ARG A 18 -13.97 -40.77 6.75
CA ARG A 18 -13.19 -40.22 5.64
C ARG A 18 -11.72 -40.20 6.00
N ILE A 19 -10.87 -40.65 5.08
CA ILE A 19 -9.42 -40.55 5.22
C ILE A 19 -9.03 -39.07 5.39
N ARG A 20 -8.26 -38.78 6.41
CA ARG A 20 -7.64 -37.47 6.63
C ARG A 20 -6.14 -37.61 6.61
N LEU A 21 -5.49 -36.90 5.69
CA LEU A 21 -4.04 -36.78 5.62
C LEU A 21 -3.57 -35.47 6.28
N GLU A 22 -2.42 -35.53 6.90
CA GLU A 22 -1.73 -34.38 7.48
C GLU A 22 -0.23 -34.50 7.26
N LEU A 23 0.43 -33.42 6.87
CA LEU A 23 1.88 -33.32 6.77
C LEU A 23 2.41 -32.40 7.86
N VAL A 24 3.26 -32.94 8.74
CA VAL A 24 3.84 -32.25 9.89
C VAL A 24 5.35 -32.19 9.73
N PRO A 25 5.91 -31.06 9.26
CA PRO A 25 7.35 -30.85 9.24
C PRO A 25 7.92 -30.84 10.66
N LEU A 26 9.06 -31.53 10.85
CA LEU A 26 9.76 -31.67 12.12
C LEU A 26 10.99 -30.73 12.16
N ASP A 27 11.47 -30.46 13.36
CA ASP A 27 12.77 -29.81 13.63
C ASP A 27 12.96 -28.38 13.09
N GLY A 28 11.97 -27.82 12.39
CA GLY A 28 12.02 -26.44 11.88
C GLY A 28 11.54 -25.40 12.88
N ILE A 29 11.99 -24.17 12.71
CA ILE A 29 11.46 -23.01 13.43
C ILE A 29 10.30 -22.46 12.60
N TYR A 30 9.06 -22.79 12.95
CA TYR A 30 7.88 -22.45 12.16
C TYR A 30 8.01 -22.83 10.66
N ARG A 31 8.47 -24.07 10.40
CA ARG A 31 8.73 -24.62 9.05
C ARG A 31 9.83 -23.91 8.26
N MET A 32 10.69 -23.13 8.95
CA MET A 32 11.89 -22.54 8.39
C MET A 32 13.10 -23.38 8.78
N TYR A 33 13.94 -23.69 7.80
CA TYR A 33 15.11 -24.57 7.94
C TYR A 33 16.37 -23.81 7.47
N PRO A 34 17.13 -23.21 8.38
CA PRO A 34 18.38 -22.53 8.02
C PRO A 34 19.40 -23.50 7.43
N CYS A 35 20.00 -23.14 6.31
CA CYS A 35 21.15 -23.84 5.75
C CYS A 35 22.35 -23.71 6.69
N ALA A 36 23.14 -24.80 6.80
CA ALA A 36 24.42 -24.74 7.50
C ALA A 36 25.47 -23.94 6.71
N VAL A 37 25.40 -24.06 5.38
CA VAL A 37 26.20 -23.30 4.40
C VAL A 37 25.24 -22.79 3.33
N GLU A 38 25.56 -21.65 2.73
CA GLU A 38 24.76 -21.06 1.65
C GLU A 38 24.49 -22.09 0.53
N GLY A 39 23.23 -22.22 0.15
CA GLY A 39 22.79 -23.14 -0.92
C GLY A 39 22.56 -24.60 -0.50
N SER A 40 22.92 -25.02 0.71
CA SER A 40 22.74 -26.41 1.14
C SER A 40 21.99 -26.53 2.47
N ALA A 41 20.92 -27.31 2.48
CA ALA A 41 20.23 -27.70 3.72
C ALA A 41 20.44 -29.19 3.99
N GLY A 42 20.43 -29.56 5.27
CA GLY A 42 20.21 -30.93 5.67
C GLY A 42 18.82 -31.43 5.27
N PRO A 43 18.59 -32.77 5.39
CA PRO A 43 17.25 -33.29 5.11
C PRO A 43 16.21 -32.72 6.06
N VAL A 44 15.07 -32.32 5.52
CA VAL A 44 13.90 -31.90 6.29
C VAL A 44 13.05 -33.11 6.58
N ARG A 45 12.87 -33.47 7.87
CA ARG A 45 12.02 -34.58 8.26
C ARG A 45 10.55 -34.15 8.30
N ILE A 46 9.69 -34.91 7.64
CA ILE A 46 8.25 -34.65 7.59
C ILE A 46 7.50 -35.90 8.01
N THR A 47 6.61 -35.79 8.97
CA THR A 47 5.71 -36.89 9.35
C THR A 47 4.41 -36.77 8.59
N LEU A 48 4.09 -37.77 7.80
CA LEU A 48 2.77 -37.99 7.21
C LEU A 48 1.91 -38.73 8.26
N ARG A 49 0.76 -38.16 8.57
CA ARG A 49 -0.27 -38.79 9.42
C ARG A 49 -1.49 -39.10 8.55
N ALA A 50 -2.01 -40.30 8.69
CA ALA A 50 -3.25 -40.72 8.06
C ALA A 50 -4.21 -41.19 9.15
N SER A 51 -5.45 -40.68 9.18
CA SER A 51 -6.46 -41.05 10.18
C SER A 51 -7.83 -41.21 9.52
N GLY A 52 -8.81 -41.76 10.24
CA GLY A 52 -10.16 -41.98 9.71
C GLY A 52 -10.25 -43.16 8.77
N LEU A 53 -9.35 -44.09 8.91
CA LEU A 53 -9.23 -45.28 8.05
C LEU A 53 -10.23 -46.38 8.46
N ALA A 54 -10.71 -47.16 7.49
CA ALA A 54 -11.67 -48.24 7.74
C ALA A 54 -11.11 -49.34 8.68
N PRO A 55 -11.92 -49.96 9.51
CA PRO A 55 -11.48 -50.87 10.57
C PRO A 55 -10.88 -52.20 10.11
N ASP A 56 -10.92 -52.47 8.81
CA ASP A 56 -10.62 -53.80 8.27
C ASP A 56 -9.14 -54.09 8.05
N GLY A 57 -8.30 -53.18 8.39
CA GLY A 57 -6.86 -53.29 8.19
C GLY A 57 -6.49 -53.38 6.70
N GLY A 58 -5.81 -52.42 6.21
CA GLY A 58 -5.34 -52.39 4.82
C GLY A 58 -4.10 -51.54 4.69
N GLU A 59 -3.54 -51.49 3.50
CA GLU A 59 -2.43 -50.59 3.17
C GLU A 59 -2.95 -49.48 2.25
N ILE A 60 -2.62 -48.23 2.56
CA ILE A 60 -2.83 -47.11 1.64
C ILE A 60 -1.51 -46.73 0.99
N VAL A 61 -1.58 -46.32 -0.28
CA VAL A 61 -0.45 -45.80 -1.02
C VAL A 61 -0.63 -44.28 -1.10
N VAL A 62 0.35 -43.57 -0.61
CA VAL A 62 0.36 -42.09 -0.64
C VAL A 62 1.50 -41.65 -1.55
N ALA A 63 1.15 -40.94 -2.60
CA ALA A 63 2.10 -40.27 -3.48
C ALA A 63 2.52 -38.93 -2.87
N LEU A 64 3.82 -38.74 -2.71
CA LEU A 64 4.45 -37.54 -2.25
C LEU A 64 5.05 -36.78 -3.44
N SER A 65 4.84 -35.45 -3.49
CA SER A 65 5.44 -34.61 -4.50
C SER A 65 5.67 -33.20 -3.94
N ALA A 66 6.44 -32.37 -4.64
CA ALA A 66 6.62 -31.00 -4.22
C ALA A 66 6.65 -30.03 -5.41
N ARG A 67 6.28 -28.78 -5.15
CA ARG A 67 6.40 -27.66 -6.08
C ARG A 67 7.19 -26.53 -5.42
N ASP A 68 7.94 -25.81 -6.24
CA ASP A 68 8.66 -24.62 -5.81
C ASP A 68 7.73 -23.40 -5.63
N ILE A 69 8.30 -22.24 -5.26
CA ILE A 69 7.57 -20.99 -5.08
C ILE A 69 6.84 -20.52 -6.35
N PHE A 70 7.34 -20.90 -7.52
CA PHE A 70 6.74 -20.59 -8.83
C PHE A 70 5.68 -21.62 -9.25
N LYS A 71 5.29 -22.52 -8.35
CA LYS A 71 4.36 -23.64 -8.58
C LYS A 71 4.85 -24.67 -9.60
N LYS A 72 6.15 -24.66 -9.94
CA LYS A 72 6.76 -25.64 -10.83
C LYS A 72 7.05 -26.92 -10.06
N PRO A 73 6.69 -28.12 -10.60
CA PRO A 73 7.11 -29.38 -10.01
C PRO A 73 8.63 -29.44 -9.91
N ILE A 74 9.12 -30.01 -8.82
CA ILE A 74 10.54 -30.37 -8.70
C ILE A 74 10.70 -31.88 -8.95
N GLU A 75 11.92 -32.33 -9.24
CA GLU A 75 12.20 -33.74 -9.58
C GLU A 75 12.06 -34.71 -8.40
N TRP A 76 11.63 -34.22 -7.24
CA TRP A 76 11.43 -35.05 -6.07
C TRP A 76 10.01 -35.66 -6.04
N HIS A 77 9.92 -36.97 -5.97
CA HIS A 77 8.69 -37.71 -5.75
C HIS A 77 8.96 -38.99 -4.99
N GLU A 78 8.04 -39.46 -4.18
CA GLU A 78 8.15 -40.66 -3.39
C GLU A 78 6.76 -41.32 -3.25
N GLU A 79 6.71 -42.65 -3.24
CA GLU A 79 5.50 -43.38 -2.89
C GLU A 79 5.70 -44.06 -1.54
N VAL A 80 4.80 -43.79 -0.62
CA VAL A 80 4.83 -44.31 0.74
C VAL A 80 3.66 -45.27 0.95
N ARG A 81 3.93 -46.47 1.43
CA ARG A 81 2.91 -47.42 1.85
C ARG A 81 2.71 -47.36 3.34
N ILE A 82 1.48 -47.13 3.78
CA ILE A 82 1.15 -46.97 5.18
C ILE A 82 0.16 -48.07 5.57
N ALA A 83 0.57 -48.95 6.49
CA ALA A 83 -0.35 -49.89 7.07
C ALA A 83 -1.39 -49.18 7.95
N VAL A 84 -2.65 -49.46 7.69
CA VAL A 84 -3.78 -48.86 8.40
C VAL A 84 -3.97 -49.59 9.73
N PRO A 85 -3.86 -48.87 10.87
CA PRO A 85 -4.11 -49.52 12.17
C PRO A 85 -5.59 -49.90 12.31
N SER A 86 -5.85 -51.00 12.91
CA SER A 86 -7.18 -51.38 13.32
C SER A 86 -7.74 -50.41 14.39
N ALA A 87 -8.98 -49.99 14.20
CA ALA A 87 -9.73 -49.18 15.16
C ALA A 87 -9.22 -47.74 15.44
N GLY A 88 -9.36 -46.84 14.48
CA GLY A 88 -9.41 -45.38 14.74
C GLY A 88 -8.09 -44.73 15.17
N ALA A 89 -6.98 -45.42 15.21
CA ALA A 89 -5.67 -44.83 15.48
C ALA A 89 -5.10 -44.18 14.20
N ALA A 90 -4.33 -43.11 14.35
CA ALA A 90 -3.62 -42.55 13.22
C ALA A 90 -2.38 -43.37 12.86
N ALA A 91 -2.23 -43.68 11.58
CA ALA A 91 -0.99 -44.20 11.04
C ALA A 91 0.00 -43.05 10.79
N THR A 92 1.27 -43.27 11.04
CA THR A 92 2.33 -42.29 10.83
C THR A 92 3.49 -42.87 10.04
N HIS A 93 4.04 -42.07 9.15
CA HIS A 93 5.27 -42.37 8.44
C HIS A 93 6.14 -41.13 8.38
N THR A 94 7.40 -41.22 8.70
CA THR A 94 8.35 -40.08 8.60
C THR A 94 9.30 -40.33 7.44
N PHE A 95 9.37 -39.36 6.56
CA PHE A 95 10.25 -39.33 5.38
C PHE A 95 11.20 -38.12 5.40
N GLU A 96 12.22 -38.16 4.58
CA GLU A 96 13.19 -37.08 4.42
C GLU A 96 12.94 -36.33 3.10
N PHE A 97 12.69 -35.04 3.18
CA PHE A 97 12.65 -34.15 2.04
C PHE A 97 13.99 -33.44 1.88
N ARG A 98 14.62 -33.57 0.71
CA ARG A 98 15.89 -32.91 0.39
C ARG A 98 15.70 -31.97 -0.80
N ALA A 99 16.07 -30.71 -0.62
CA ALA A 99 16.04 -29.70 -1.66
C ALA A 99 17.07 -28.61 -1.37
N GLU A 100 17.38 -27.83 -2.37
CA GLU A 100 18.21 -26.63 -2.25
C GLU A 100 17.46 -25.49 -1.52
N GLN A 101 18.15 -24.37 -1.29
CA GLN A 101 17.55 -23.17 -0.76
C GLN A 101 16.31 -22.76 -1.57
N GLY A 102 15.21 -22.42 -0.89
CA GLY A 102 13.97 -22.02 -1.54
C GLY A 102 12.72 -22.28 -0.71
N PHE A 103 11.58 -21.95 -1.24
CA PHE A 103 10.28 -22.32 -0.70
C PHE A 103 9.72 -23.52 -1.47
N TYR A 104 9.13 -24.45 -0.73
CA TYR A 104 8.53 -25.66 -1.28
C TYR A 104 7.15 -25.92 -0.68
N GLN A 105 6.20 -26.23 -1.54
CA GLN A 105 4.91 -26.79 -1.15
C GLN A 105 4.96 -28.29 -1.37
N VAL A 106 4.98 -29.06 -0.28
CA VAL A 106 4.96 -30.51 -0.30
C VAL A 106 3.51 -30.99 -0.27
N PHE A 107 3.19 -31.96 -1.10
CA PHE A 107 1.87 -32.58 -1.23
C PHE A 107 1.92 -34.06 -0.90
N ALA A 108 0.86 -34.52 -0.26
CA ALA A 108 0.57 -35.94 -0.08
C ALA A 108 -0.80 -36.24 -0.70
N THR A 109 -0.87 -37.15 -1.65
CA THR A 109 -2.09 -37.53 -2.35
C THR A 109 -2.33 -39.04 -2.21
N CYS A 110 -3.49 -39.43 -1.74
CA CYS A 110 -3.93 -40.79 -1.63
C CYS A 110 -5.22 -41.00 -2.46
N ARG A 111 -5.26 -42.08 -3.23
CA ARG A 111 -6.50 -42.56 -3.86
C ARG A 111 -6.98 -43.82 -3.16
N HIS A 112 -8.17 -43.78 -2.60
CA HIS A 112 -8.77 -44.88 -1.90
C HIS A 112 -10.29 -44.94 -2.14
N ALA A 113 -10.83 -46.13 -2.43
CA ALA A 113 -12.25 -46.32 -2.70
C ALA A 113 -12.87 -45.38 -3.75
N GLY A 114 -12.12 -44.96 -4.76
CA GLY A 114 -12.56 -44.06 -5.82
C GLY A 114 -12.50 -42.57 -5.48
N GLU A 115 -12.16 -42.20 -4.26
CA GLU A 115 -11.96 -40.84 -3.80
C GLU A 115 -10.48 -40.44 -3.75
N THR A 116 -10.20 -39.17 -3.88
CA THR A 116 -8.85 -38.59 -3.74
C THR A 116 -8.77 -37.72 -2.49
N PHE A 117 -7.80 -38.02 -1.65
CA PHE A 117 -7.51 -37.27 -0.40
C PHE A 117 -6.15 -36.59 -0.54
N GLU A 118 -6.09 -35.34 -0.12
CA GLU A 118 -4.89 -34.54 -0.26
C GLU A 118 -4.55 -33.81 1.03
N ALA A 119 -3.25 -33.66 1.27
CA ALA A 119 -2.70 -32.75 2.27
C ALA A 119 -1.52 -32.02 1.70
N SER A 120 -1.26 -30.82 2.19
CA SER A 120 -0.06 -30.08 1.81
C SER A 120 0.51 -29.29 2.98
N THR A 121 1.81 -29.05 2.92
CA THR A 121 2.52 -28.17 3.85
C THR A 121 3.57 -27.35 3.12
N GLY A 122 3.66 -26.05 3.49
CA GLY A 122 4.73 -25.19 3.00
C GLY A 122 5.94 -25.26 3.92
N LEU A 123 7.14 -25.25 3.35
CA LEU A 123 8.39 -25.13 4.10
C LEU A 123 9.39 -24.23 3.38
N GLY A 124 10.23 -23.53 4.16
CA GLY A 124 11.28 -22.66 3.66
C GLY A 124 12.67 -23.18 4.05
N ILE A 125 13.52 -23.42 3.07
CA ILE A 125 14.95 -23.65 3.25
C ILE A 125 15.62 -22.29 3.01
N ILE A 126 16.19 -21.72 4.08
CA ILE A 126 16.64 -20.32 4.11
C ILE A 126 18.15 -20.19 4.32
N PRO A 127 18.79 -19.13 3.79
CA PRO A 127 20.19 -18.89 4.05
C PRO A 127 20.44 -18.61 5.53
N PRO A 128 21.68 -18.78 6.04
CA PRO A 128 22.01 -18.40 7.40
C PRO A 128 21.91 -16.88 7.58
N HIS A 129 21.38 -16.46 8.73
CA HIS A 129 21.32 -15.04 9.08
C HIS A 129 22.69 -14.50 9.55
N HIS A 130 22.91 -13.20 9.40
CA HIS A 130 24.07 -12.54 9.95
C HIS A 130 23.99 -12.49 11.48
N ARG A 131 25.06 -12.84 12.16
CA ARG A 131 25.17 -12.84 13.61
C ARG A 131 25.36 -11.43 14.18
N GLY A 132 25.05 -11.28 15.45
CA GLY A 132 25.29 -10.10 16.24
C GLY A 132 24.14 -9.09 16.21
N VAL A 133 24.06 -8.33 17.27
CA VAL A 133 23.05 -7.28 17.46
C VAL A 133 23.30 -6.10 16.51
N ARG A 134 22.24 -5.59 15.90
CA ARG A 134 22.27 -4.47 14.95
C ARG A 134 21.20 -3.44 15.33
N PRO A 135 21.48 -2.51 16.26
CA PRO A 135 20.52 -1.49 16.68
C PRO A 135 20.02 -0.60 15.54
N ASP A 136 20.88 -0.33 14.57
CA ASP A 136 20.60 0.49 13.39
C ASP A 136 20.30 -0.34 12.13
N SER A 137 19.91 -1.61 12.29
CA SER A 137 19.49 -2.44 11.16
C SER A 137 18.37 -1.77 10.38
N PHE A 138 18.40 -1.96 9.06
CA PHE A 138 17.30 -1.53 8.19
C PHE A 138 16.05 -2.38 8.41
N PHE A 139 16.20 -3.63 8.85
CA PHE A 139 15.12 -4.61 8.93
C PHE A 139 14.47 -4.64 10.31
N ALA A 140 13.27 -4.10 10.39
CA ALA A 140 12.49 -4.08 11.62
C ALA A 140 11.08 -4.68 11.43
N SER A 141 10.50 -5.12 12.54
CA SER A 141 9.16 -5.65 12.63
C SER A 141 8.35 -4.89 13.67
N ASN A 142 7.12 -4.51 13.33
CA ASN A 142 6.19 -3.97 14.31
C ASN A 142 5.46 -5.10 15.03
N THR A 143 5.63 -5.17 16.34
CA THR A 143 5.04 -6.18 17.21
C THR A 143 4.27 -5.52 18.36
N SER A 144 3.14 -6.09 18.77
CA SER A 144 2.34 -5.55 19.89
C SER A 144 3.01 -5.67 21.26
N SER A 145 3.98 -6.58 21.37
CA SER A 145 4.79 -6.80 22.58
C SER A 145 6.14 -7.39 22.16
N ILE A 146 7.14 -7.29 23.02
CA ILE A 146 8.43 -7.94 22.81
C ILE A 146 8.20 -9.43 22.59
N ARG A 147 8.69 -9.96 21.47
CA ARG A 147 8.66 -11.39 21.17
C ARG A 147 9.77 -12.10 21.93
N THR A 148 9.44 -13.24 22.48
CA THR A 148 10.35 -14.09 23.28
C THR A 148 10.21 -15.55 22.84
N GLY A 149 11.08 -16.43 23.31
CA GLY A 149 11.02 -17.85 23.06
C GLY A 149 11.07 -18.21 21.57
N LEU A 150 10.15 -19.07 21.11
CA LEU A 150 10.16 -19.57 19.74
C LEU A 150 9.94 -18.47 18.69
N GLN A 151 9.12 -17.44 19.00
CA GLN A 151 8.89 -16.33 18.09
C GLN A 151 10.15 -15.48 17.91
N LEU A 152 10.92 -15.26 18.96
CA LEU A 152 12.19 -14.55 18.88
C LEU A 152 13.24 -15.35 18.08
N ARG A 153 13.34 -16.67 18.31
CA ARG A 153 14.19 -17.54 17.49
C ARG A 153 13.80 -17.55 16.02
N PHE A 154 12.50 -17.40 15.74
CA PHE A 154 12.03 -17.25 14.37
C PHE A 154 12.47 -15.92 13.74
N LEU A 155 12.34 -14.80 14.45
CA LEU A 155 12.84 -13.51 13.98
C LEU A 155 14.34 -13.56 13.71
N GLN A 156 15.10 -14.18 14.60
CA GLN A 156 16.54 -14.41 14.40
C GLN A 156 16.79 -15.23 13.12
N ALA A 157 16.08 -16.36 12.93
CA ALA A 157 16.30 -17.25 11.79
C ALA A 157 16.06 -16.56 10.44
N ILE A 158 15.09 -15.67 10.34
CA ILE A 158 14.82 -14.90 9.11
C ILE A 158 15.65 -13.61 9.00
N GLY A 159 16.56 -13.34 9.93
CA GLY A 159 17.44 -12.16 9.91
C GLY A 159 16.78 -10.85 10.31
N MET A 160 15.66 -10.89 11.03
CA MET A 160 15.03 -9.70 11.58
C MET A 160 15.80 -9.20 12.80
N LYS A 161 16.25 -7.96 12.74
CA LYS A 161 17.16 -7.41 13.75
C LYS A 161 16.50 -6.49 14.78
N VAL A 162 15.39 -5.85 14.44
CA VAL A 162 14.77 -4.86 15.33
C VAL A 162 13.27 -5.17 15.49
N GLN A 163 12.81 -5.15 16.73
CA GLN A 163 11.39 -5.18 17.08
C GLN A 163 10.93 -3.78 17.48
N ARG A 164 10.07 -3.18 16.67
CA ARG A 164 9.32 -1.99 17.09
C ARG A 164 8.13 -2.44 17.94
N THR A 165 8.07 -2.01 19.17
CA THR A 165 7.10 -2.56 20.12
C THR A 165 6.70 -1.58 21.22
N HIS A 166 5.48 -1.72 21.71
CA HIS A 166 5.04 -0.99 22.91
C HIS A 166 5.77 -1.56 24.13
N LEU A 167 6.46 -0.70 24.85
CA LEU A 167 6.83 -1.02 26.20
C LEU A 167 5.64 -0.72 27.11
N ASN A 168 5.20 -1.72 27.84
CA ASN A 168 4.07 -1.60 28.72
C ASN A 168 4.49 -1.59 30.20
N PRO A 169 4.87 -0.43 30.75
CA PRO A 169 5.30 -0.34 32.14
C PRO A 169 4.17 -0.63 33.15
N VAL A 170 2.94 -0.58 32.69
CA VAL A 170 1.73 -0.68 33.54
C VAL A 170 1.45 -2.08 34.08
N ARG A 171 1.95 -3.13 33.39
CA ARG A 171 1.79 -4.50 33.92
C ARG A 171 2.65 -4.77 35.16
N ALA A 172 3.43 -3.77 35.54
CA ALA A 172 4.38 -3.84 36.63
C ALA A 172 3.99 -3.00 37.83
N GLU A 173 2.73 -2.56 37.93
CA GLU A 173 2.26 -1.82 39.12
C GLU A 173 2.30 -2.71 40.38
N ILE A 174 3.23 -2.41 41.27
CA ILE A 174 3.22 -2.95 42.62
C ILE A 174 2.35 -2.03 43.50
N PRO A 175 1.63 -2.58 44.46
CA PRO A 175 0.72 -1.82 45.32
C PRO A 175 1.37 -0.56 45.93
N GLU A 176 0.54 0.43 46.11
CA GLU A 176 0.88 1.79 46.57
C GLU A 176 1.93 1.84 47.67
N ARG A 177 2.93 2.67 47.47
CA ARG A 177 3.80 3.12 48.55
C ARG A 177 3.02 4.05 49.48
N PRO A 178 3.44 4.20 50.75
CA PRO A 178 2.81 5.14 51.66
C PRO A 178 2.82 6.60 51.17
N ASP A 179 3.73 6.95 50.27
CA ASP A 179 3.83 8.27 49.63
C ASP A 179 2.97 8.37 48.35
N GLY A 180 2.20 7.33 48.00
CA GLY A 180 1.33 7.30 46.84
C GLY A 180 2.06 7.09 45.52
N ALA A 181 3.39 6.87 45.47
CA ALA A 181 4.12 6.64 44.26
C ALA A 181 4.03 5.18 43.78
N CYS A 182 3.84 4.96 42.48
CA CYS A 182 3.89 3.62 41.88
C CYS A 182 5.33 3.13 41.79
N ARG A 183 5.56 1.90 42.24
CA ARG A 183 6.82 1.21 42.02
C ARG A 183 6.74 0.38 40.75
N LEU A 184 7.71 0.58 39.87
CA LEU A 184 7.82 -0.23 38.66
C LEU A 184 8.58 -1.52 38.92
N ASP A 185 8.00 -2.66 38.56
CA ASP A 185 8.72 -3.93 38.45
C ASP A 185 9.11 -4.15 36.97
N LEU A 186 10.35 -3.87 36.64
CA LEU A 186 10.89 -4.03 35.31
C LEU A 186 11.53 -5.41 35.08
N SER A 187 11.45 -6.33 36.02
CA SER A 187 12.11 -7.64 35.95
C SER A 187 11.70 -8.48 34.74
N GLY A 188 10.41 -8.39 34.34
CA GLY A 188 9.91 -9.05 33.13
C GLY A 188 10.49 -8.45 31.86
N MET A 189 10.62 -7.12 31.82
CA MET A 189 11.21 -6.39 30.71
C MET A 189 12.72 -6.62 30.63
N ASP A 190 13.42 -6.67 31.76
CA ASP A 190 14.85 -7.01 31.82
C ASP A 190 15.13 -8.38 31.19
N ARG A 191 14.32 -9.40 31.54
CA ARG A 191 14.46 -10.74 30.96
C ARG A 191 14.18 -10.75 29.46
N ALA A 192 13.10 -10.10 29.01
CA ALA A 192 12.75 -10.03 27.59
C ALA A 192 13.83 -9.28 26.78
N TRP A 193 14.37 -8.20 27.36
CA TRP A 193 15.47 -7.46 26.76
C TRP A 193 16.73 -8.32 26.61
N GLN A 194 17.12 -9.02 27.68
CA GLN A 194 18.30 -9.90 27.65
C GLN A 194 18.12 -11.01 26.62
N GLU A 195 16.94 -11.65 26.57
CA GLU A 195 16.64 -12.67 25.59
C GLU A 195 16.72 -12.14 24.14
N CYS A 196 16.28 -10.89 23.89
CA CYS A 196 16.43 -10.24 22.60
C CYS A 196 17.91 -10.12 22.21
N VAL A 197 18.77 -9.63 23.13
CA VAL A 197 20.21 -9.47 22.90
C VAL A 197 20.87 -10.82 22.64
N ASP A 198 20.53 -11.85 23.40
CA ASP A 198 21.05 -13.22 23.26
C ASP A 198 20.67 -13.86 21.90
N HIS A 199 19.63 -13.35 21.25
CA HIS A 199 19.16 -13.79 19.94
C HIS A 199 19.40 -12.77 18.82
N ASP A 200 20.45 -11.95 18.93
CA ASP A 200 20.83 -10.97 17.90
C ASP A 200 19.74 -9.95 17.52
N THR A 201 18.78 -9.67 18.40
CA THR A 201 17.64 -8.80 18.13
C THR A 201 17.68 -7.58 19.05
N TRP A 202 17.23 -6.43 18.54
CA TRP A 202 17.13 -5.17 19.24
C TRP A 202 15.68 -4.70 19.40
N ILE A 203 15.46 -3.64 20.15
CA ILE A 203 14.13 -3.06 20.40
C ILE A 203 14.13 -1.59 19.96
N LEU A 204 13.14 -1.20 19.18
CA LEU A 204 12.70 0.18 18.98
C LEU A 204 11.43 0.39 19.81
N PRO A 205 11.54 0.98 21.01
CA PRO A 205 10.41 1.13 21.90
C PRO A 205 9.52 2.28 21.49
N ILE A 206 8.20 2.05 21.60
CA ILE A 206 7.17 3.08 21.49
C ILE A 206 6.82 3.57 22.88
N VAL A 207 6.94 4.88 23.09
CA VAL A 207 6.53 5.56 24.31
C VAL A 207 5.02 5.85 24.24
N GLY A 208 4.29 5.51 25.26
CA GLY A 208 2.88 5.82 25.39
C GLY A 208 1.94 4.62 25.43
N TYR A 209 0.67 4.88 25.34
CA TYR A 209 -0.51 4.00 25.35
C TYR A 209 -0.87 3.37 26.68
N HIS A 210 0.04 2.87 27.44
CA HIS A 210 -0.29 2.06 28.60
C HIS A 210 -0.04 2.85 29.85
N PHE A 211 -1.05 3.63 30.22
CA PHE A 211 -1.14 4.19 31.56
C PHE A 211 -2.05 3.29 32.40
N GLY A 212 -1.67 3.02 33.62
CA GLY A 212 -2.56 2.45 34.60
C GLY A 212 -3.84 3.31 34.71
N GLU A 213 -4.90 2.74 35.25
CA GLU A 213 -6.14 3.46 35.47
C GLU A 213 -5.94 4.79 36.21
N ARG A 214 -4.94 4.83 37.09
CA ARG A 214 -4.55 6.02 37.84
C ARG A 214 -4.06 7.17 36.94
N MET A 215 -3.28 6.90 35.90
CA MET A 215 -2.74 7.94 35.00
C MET A 215 -3.71 8.28 33.86
N ARG A 216 -4.83 7.58 33.77
CA ARG A 216 -5.78 7.78 32.68
C ARG A 216 -6.48 9.12 32.77
N SER A 217 -6.51 9.85 31.69
CA SER A 217 -7.28 11.06 31.56
C SER A 217 -8.78 10.76 31.51
N ASP A 218 -9.59 11.67 32.06
CA ASP A 218 -11.06 11.61 31.98
C ASP A 218 -11.57 11.80 30.55
N LEU A 219 -10.70 12.26 29.62
CA LEU A 219 -10.97 12.35 28.21
C LEU A 219 -10.85 10.99 27.49
N ALA A 220 -10.31 9.97 28.17
CA ALA A 220 -10.18 8.63 27.59
C ALA A 220 -11.56 8.00 27.43
N ARG A 221 -12.05 7.92 26.20
CA ARG A 221 -13.34 7.29 25.87
C ARG A 221 -13.28 5.77 25.78
N ARG A 222 -12.09 5.18 25.82
CA ARG A 222 -11.85 3.73 25.85
C ARG A 222 -10.86 3.39 26.95
N THR A 223 -10.91 2.18 27.41
CA THR A 223 -10.23 1.70 28.61
C THR A 223 -8.72 1.62 28.51
N ASP A 224 -8.11 1.89 27.37
CA ASP A 224 -6.74 1.44 27.17
C ASP A 224 -5.77 2.37 26.43
N MET A 225 -6.16 3.45 25.72
CA MET A 225 -5.19 4.08 24.83
C MET A 225 -5.34 5.57 24.48
N HIS A 226 -6.13 6.40 25.20
CA HIS A 226 -6.65 7.57 24.49
C HIS A 226 -6.60 8.88 25.27
N GLY A 227 -5.52 9.53 25.27
CA GLY A 227 -5.44 10.88 25.74
C GLY A 227 -4.18 11.16 26.55
N PRO A 228 -3.96 12.41 26.93
CA PRO A 228 -2.85 12.74 27.77
C PRO A 228 -2.97 12.01 29.12
N PRO A 229 -1.87 11.68 29.79
CA PRO A 229 -1.92 11.21 31.16
C PRO A 229 -2.58 12.28 32.03
N ARG A 230 -3.27 11.85 33.08
CA ARG A 230 -3.90 12.78 34.05
C ARG A 230 -2.87 13.70 34.68
N ASP A 231 -1.70 13.16 35.02
CA ASP A 231 -0.53 13.88 35.46
C ASP A 231 0.64 13.63 34.50
N VAL A 232 0.99 14.66 33.73
CA VAL A 232 2.10 14.60 32.79
C VAL A 232 3.43 14.45 33.50
N ARG A 233 3.60 15.00 34.67
CA ARG A 233 4.85 14.91 35.46
C ARG A 233 5.07 13.49 35.95
N GLU A 234 4.06 12.85 36.53
CA GLU A 234 4.15 11.43 36.94
C GLU A 234 4.49 10.52 35.75
N PHE A 235 3.92 10.78 34.59
CA PHE A 235 4.27 10.06 33.38
C PHE A 235 5.74 10.25 32.99
N VAL A 236 6.21 11.49 32.97
CA VAL A 236 7.60 11.81 32.58
C VAL A 236 8.59 11.18 33.56
N ASP A 237 8.32 11.25 34.86
CA ASP A 237 9.17 10.67 35.93
C ASP A 237 9.23 9.13 35.82
N THR A 238 8.07 8.50 35.49
CA THR A 238 8.01 7.05 35.22
C THR A 238 8.88 6.66 34.04
N TRP A 239 8.76 7.39 32.94
CA TRP A 239 9.55 7.11 31.74
C TRP A 239 11.03 7.47 31.92
N GLU A 240 11.37 8.45 32.73
CA GLU A 240 12.75 8.73 33.10
C GLU A 240 13.41 7.52 33.76
N THR A 241 12.69 6.86 34.67
CA THR A 241 13.15 5.62 35.30
C THR A 241 13.43 4.52 34.29
N ILE A 242 12.56 4.36 33.27
CA ILE A 242 12.71 3.37 32.22
C ILE A 242 13.89 3.72 31.31
N VAL A 243 13.99 4.97 30.86
CA VAL A 243 15.08 5.44 29.99
C VAL A 243 16.44 5.25 30.65
N ARG A 244 16.55 5.59 31.93
CA ARG A 244 17.78 5.37 32.72
C ARG A 244 18.10 3.88 32.93
N ARG A 245 17.09 3.01 33.00
CA ARG A 245 17.30 1.56 33.14
C ARG A 245 17.89 0.93 31.89
N TYR A 246 17.56 1.45 30.70
CA TYR A 246 17.99 0.90 29.41
C TYR A 246 18.83 1.89 28.61
N PRO A 247 20.02 2.30 29.10
CA PRO A 247 20.85 3.35 28.50
C PRO A 247 21.40 2.97 27.12
N LEU A 248 21.42 1.67 26.78
CA LEU A 248 21.86 1.18 25.48
C LEU A 248 20.79 1.38 24.38
N ILE A 249 19.52 1.56 24.76
CA ILE A 249 18.46 1.90 23.81
C ILE A 249 18.56 3.39 23.51
N THR A 250 19.15 3.72 22.38
CA THR A 250 19.41 5.10 21.97
C THR A 250 18.36 5.66 21.00
N THR A 251 17.49 4.83 20.47
CA THR A 251 16.40 5.27 19.57
C THR A 251 15.05 4.98 20.21
N TRP A 252 14.17 5.98 20.26
CA TRP A 252 12.85 5.90 20.86
C TRP A 252 11.83 6.54 19.95
N GLU A 253 10.65 5.92 19.82
CA GLU A 253 9.53 6.48 19.11
C GLU A 253 8.51 7.02 20.10
N PHE A 254 8.16 8.31 19.93
CA PHE A 254 7.17 8.92 20.81
C PHE A 254 5.77 8.75 20.26
N TRP A 255 4.95 7.98 20.96
CA TRP A 255 3.56 7.68 20.66
C TRP A 255 3.36 6.83 19.40
N ASN A 256 2.11 6.37 19.17
CA ASN A 256 1.69 5.70 17.96
C ASN A 256 0.41 6.34 17.41
N GLU A 257 0.45 6.79 16.17
CA GLU A 257 -0.70 7.31 15.40
C GLU A 257 -1.55 8.35 16.14
N PRO A 258 -0.97 9.41 16.71
CA PRO A 258 -1.72 10.42 17.46
C PRO A 258 -2.76 11.15 16.60
N TRP A 259 -2.68 10.99 15.27
CA TRP A 259 -3.59 11.53 14.29
C TRP A 259 -4.95 10.82 14.25
N ILE A 260 -5.09 9.61 14.83
CA ILE A 260 -6.38 8.91 14.90
C ILE A 260 -7.15 9.39 16.12
N TYR A 261 -7.84 10.52 15.97
CA TYR A 261 -8.59 11.12 17.07
C TYR A 261 -9.65 10.17 17.65
N GLY A 262 -9.71 10.11 18.98
CA GLY A 262 -10.63 9.26 19.70
C GLY A 262 -10.29 7.76 19.68
N TRP A 263 -9.22 7.39 18.99
CA TRP A 263 -8.70 6.02 19.01
C TRP A 263 -7.34 5.95 19.70
N THR A 264 -6.37 6.75 19.25
CA THR A 264 -4.99 6.76 19.76
C THR A 264 -4.66 8.06 20.49
N TRP A 265 -5.44 9.11 20.24
CA TRP A 265 -5.36 10.38 20.94
C TRP A 265 -6.74 11.05 21.03
N ALA A 266 -7.13 11.57 22.20
CA ALA A 266 -8.45 12.12 22.46
C ALA A 266 -8.46 13.59 22.91
N ALA A 267 -7.33 14.28 22.80
CA ALA A 267 -7.21 15.69 23.12
C ALA A 267 -6.76 16.51 21.90
N GLU A 268 -6.77 17.83 22.03
CA GLU A 268 -6.29 18.72 20.99
C GLU A 268 -4.82 18.45 20.61
N PRO A 269 -4.44 18.63 19.36
CA PRO A 269 -3.05 18.47 18.91
C PRO A 269 -2.04 19.30 19.71
N SER A 270 -2.43 20.48 20.19
CA SER A 270 -1.59 21.34 21.03
C SER A 270 -1.22 20.68 22.36
N VAL A 271 -2.15 19.92 22.95
CA VAL A 271 -1.90 19.18 24.19
C VAL A 271 -0.94 18.03 23.95
N TYR A 272 -1.13 17.28 22.84
CA TYR A 272 -0.19 16.25 22.43
C TYR A 272 1.24 16.79 22.32
N ARG A 273 1.38 17.94 21.73
CA ARG A 273 2.66 18.60 21.47
C ARG A 273 3.39 19.02 22.73
N GLN A 274 2.67 19.65 23.66
CA GLN A 274 3.23 20.03 24.95
C GLN A 274 3.69 18.80 25.72
N PHE A 275 2.92 17.72 25.68
CA PHE A 275 3.23 16.46 26.30
C PHE A 275 4.49 15.81 25.69
N GLN A 276 4.53 15.71 24.35
CA GLN A 276 5.70 15.21 23.63
C GLN A 276 6.96 16.02 23.98
N ARG A 277 6.87 17.34 23.99
CA ARG A 277 7.99 18.23 24.30
C ARG A 277 8.56 17.97 25.71
N GLN A 278 7.72 17.76 26.70
CA GLN A 278 8.16 17.49 28.05
C GLN A 278 8.91 16.15 28.11
N TRP A 279 8.38 15.12 27.46
CA TRP A 279 9.04 13.82 27.39
C TRP A 279 10.38 13.91 26.64
N CYS A 280 10.43 14.55 25.49
CA CYS A 280 11.67 14.73 24.71
C CYS A 280 12.76 15.43 25.51
N ARG A 281 12.41 16.51 26.22
CA ARG A 281 13.36 17.23 27.08
C ARG A 281 13.92 16.36 28.21
N MET A 282 13.09 15.58 28.83
CA MET A 282 13.50 14.61 29.83
C MET A 282 14.46 13.59 29.24
N ALA A 283 14.06 12.95 28.14
CA ALA A 283 14.85 11.92 27.49
C ALA A 283 16.23 12.43 27.06
N LEU A 284 16.29 13.61 26.45
CA LEU A 284 17.57 14.25 26.06
C LEU A 284 18.41 14.75 27.26
N SER A 285 17.77 15.07 28.38
CA SER A 285 18.52 15.37 29.60
C SER A 285 19.19 14.13 30.21
N VAL A 286 18.58 12.95 30.00
CA VAL A 286 19.17 11.67 30.41
C VAL A 286 20.29 11.24 29.47
N ASN A 287 20.06 11.36 28.18
CA ASN A 287 21.05 11.00 27.15
C ASN A 287 20.94 11.98 25.95
N PRO A 288 21.86 12.96 25.85
CA PRO A 288 21.86 13.93 24.74
C PRO A 288 22.07 13.30 23.35
N ALA A 289 22.64 12.09 23.28
CA ALA A 289 22.83 11.37 22.03
C ALA A 289 21.61 10.53 21.63
N MET A 290 20.51 10.62 22.38
CA MET A 290 19.29 9.86 22.06
C MET A 290 18.67 10.35 20.77
N ARG A 291 18.23 9.40 19.95
CA ARG A 291 17.50 9.64 18.74
C ARG A 291 16.00 9.46 19.02
N ILE A 292 15.27 10.56 19.02
CA ILE A 292 13.83 10.57 19.23
C ILE A 292 13.13 10.76 17.90
N ILE A 293 12.24 9.83 17.54
CA ILE A 293 11.42 9.90 16.35
C ILE A 293 9.94 10.01 16.74
N ALA A 294 9.17 10.71 15.93
CA ALA A 294 7.76 10.93 16.19
C ALA A 294 6.98 11.30 14.93
N GLY A 295 5.69 11.48 15.06
CA GLY A 295 4.83 11.96 14.00
C GLY A 295 4.22 10.86 13.13
N ASN A 296 4.36 9.61 13.52
CA ASN A 296 3.92 8.38 12.86
C ASN A 296 2.50 8.46 12.26
N SER A 297 2.39 9.19 11.18
CA SER A 297 1.17 9.44 10.45
C SER A 297 1.13 8.55 9.20
N SER A 298 -0.05 8.05 8.87
CA SER A 298 -0.28 7.41 7.59
C SER A 298 -0.53 8.42 6.47
N MET A 299 -0.69 9.71 6.79
CA MET A 299 -1.12 10.70 5.82
C MET A 299 -0.30 12.00 5.78
N PHE A 300 -0.20 12.70 6.90
CA PHE A 300 0.49 13.99 6.95
C PHE A 300 1.22 14.10 8.27
N VAL A 301 2.46 13.69 8.26
CA VAL A 301 3.38 13.92 9.38
C VAL A 301 3.35 15.39 9.81
N GLU A 302 3.19 16.28 8.82
CA GLU A 302 3.18 17.71 8.99
C GLU A 302 2.08 18.23 9.91
N ASP A 303 0.90 17.64 9.88
CA ASP A 303 -0.23 18.15 10.66
C ASP A 303 -0.04 18.02 12.17
N HIS A 304 0.80 17.08 12.60
CA HIS A 304 1.19 16.92 13.98
C HIS A 304 2.52 17.61 14.32
N ILE A 305 3.25 18.03 13.29
CA ILE A 305 4.60 18.53 13.41
C ILE A 305 4.75 19.96 12.86
N GLU A 306 4.10 20.30 11.73
CA GLU A 306 4.34 21.55 10.99
C GLU A 306 3.95 22.87 11.65
N PRO A 307 2.91 23.02 12.47
CA PRO A 307 2.61 24.34 13.01
C PRO A 307 3.55 24.77 14.13
N TYR A 308 4.76 24.26 14.19
CA TYR A 308 5.73 24.65 15.21
C TYR A 308 6.76 25.60 14.64
N PRO A 309 6.65 26.90 14.95
CA PRO A 309 7.72 27.87 14.67
C PRO A 309 8.94 27.65 15.57
N GLU A 310 8.85 26.73 16.52
CA GLU A 310 9.90 26.51 17.49
C GLU A 310 10.67 25.22 17.12
N SER A 311 11.99 25.33 17.13
CA SER A 311 12.94 24.32 16.69
C SER A 311 12.69 22.89 17.21
N TRP A 312 11.85 22.14 16.51
CA TRP A 312 11.75 20.69 16.71
C TRP A 312 13.08 19.98 16.47
N GLN A 313 13.93 20.58 15.66
CA GLN A 313 15.27 20.11 15.40
C GLN A 313 16.09 19.92 16.68
N ASP A 314 15.80 20.70 17.74
CA ASP A 314 16.44 20.54 19.04
C ASP A 314 15.91 19.35 19.85
N LEU A 315 14.74 18.83 19.51
CA LEU A 315 14.06 17.79 20.28
C LEU A 315 13.89 16.48 19.53
N LEU A 316 13.69 16.53 18.22
CA LEU A 316 13.50 15.36 17.37
C LEU A 316 14.69 15.20 16.43
N GLN A 317 15.09 13.96 16.19
CA GLN A 317 16.12 13.62 15.21
C GLN A 317 15.50 12.97 13.97
N GLY A 318 14.24 12.61 14.01
CA GLY A 318 13.58 12.00 12.85
C GLY A 318 12.08 11.97 12.95
N THR A 319 11.49 11.59 11.82
CA THR A 319 10.05 11.30 11.72
C THR A 319 9.80 9.81 11.58
N SER A 320 8.62 9.38 12.00
CA SER A 320 8.08 8.05 11.73
C SER A 320 6.86 8.13 10.82
N HIS A 321 6.62 7.10 10.02
CA HIS A 321 5.57 7.07 9.00
C HIS A 321 4.98 5.67 8.82
N HIS A 322 3.69 5.59 8.51
CA HIS A 322 2.93 4.35 8.32
C HIS A 322 2.32 4.28 6.90
N PRO A 323 3.10 4.03 5.85
CA PRO A 323 2.65 4.11 4.46
C PRO A 323 2.00 2.81 3.95
N TYR A 324 0.96 2.34 4.60
CA TYR A 324 0.29 1.07 4.22
C TYR A 324 -0.14 0.97 2.76
N SER A 325 -0.62 2.05 2.17
CA SER A 325 -1.11 2.03 0.79
C SER A 325 -0.01 1.80 -0.25
N GLY A 326 1.23 2.12 0.07
CA GLY A 326 2.36 1.93 -0.83
C GLY A 326 2.78 0.48 -1.05
N VAL A 327 2.27 -0.44 -0.24
CA VAL A 327 2.69 -1.85 -0.26
C VAL A 327 1.85 -2.70 -1.20
N HIS A 328 0.57 -2.34 -1.35
CA HIS A 328 -0.42 -3.21 -1.99
C HIS A 328 -0.55 -3.01 -3.50
N ASP A 329 -0.09 -1.89 -4.03
CA ASP A 329 -0.20 -1.60 -5.44
C ASP A 329 1.13 -1.82 -6.15
N PRO A 330 1.26 -2.86 -6.98
CA PRO A 330 2.47 -3.08 -7.77
C PRO A 330 2.70 -1.96 -8.78
N THR A 331 1.64 -1.26 -9.17
CA THR A 331 1.71 -0.11 -10.06
C THR A 331 1.95 1.18 -9.30
N PHE A 332 2.26 1.08 -8.01
CA PHE A 332 2.39 2.20 -7.12
C PHE A 332 3.20 3.32 -7.75
N ARG A 333 2.50 4.12 -8.42
CA ARG A 333 2.84 5.47 -8.78
C ARG A 333 2.37 6.27 -7.60
N ASP A 334 3.17 7.11 -7.13
CA ASP A 334 2.89 7.98 -6.02
C ASP A 334 1.38 8.27 -5.94
N SER A 335 0.66 7.51 -5.12
CA SER A 335 -0.81 7.44 -5.18
C SER A 335 -1.47 8.72 -4.66
N GLY A 336 -0.71 9.75 -4.44
CA GLY A 336 -1.23 11.03 -3.99
C GLY A 336 -1.99 11.02 -2.67
N GLN A 337 -2.01 9.91 -2.02
CA GLN A 337 -2.70 9.80 -0.74
C GLN A 337 -1.91 10.37 0.43
N GLY A 338 -0.83 11.08 0.16
CA GLY A 338 0.07 11.49 1.21
C GLY A 338 0.78 10.30 1.89
N ARG A 339 0.65 9.13 1.31
CA ARG A 339 1.15 7.85 1.84
C ARG A 339 2.29 7.29 1.04
N SER A 340 2.76 8.02 0.04
CA SER A 340 3.91 7.56 -0.72
C SER A 340 5.12 7.47 0.19
N LEU A 341 5.90 6.43 -0.04
CA LEU A 341 7.16 6.23 0.65
C LEU A 341 8.09 7.45 0.53
N GLY A 342 8.01 8.16 -0.58
CA GLY A 342 8.79 9.37 -0.82
C GLY A 342 8.31 10.58 -0.01
N GLN A 343 7.05 10.66 0.33
CA GLN A 343 6.50 11.83 1.04
C GLN A 343 7.05 11.96 2.45
N GLY A 344 7.06 10.90 3.23
CA GLY A 344 7.63 10.93 4.56
C GLY A 344 9.08 11.42 4.54
N ALA A 345 9.87 10.96 3.57
CA ALA A 345 11.25 11.41 3.40
C ALA A 345 11.35 12.88 3.00
N VAL A 346 10.49 13.37 2.09
CA VAL A 346 10.44 14.78 1.70
C VAL A 346 10.09 15.67 2.89
N VAL A 347 9.05 15.30 3.64
CA VAL A 347 8.63 16.05 4.83
C VAL A 347 9.74 16.09 5.87
N THR A 348 10.36 14.95 6.16
CA THR A 348 11.47 14.87 7.11
C THR A 348 12.61 15.83 6.75
N ARG A 349 13.01 15.85 5.47
CA ARG A 349 14.04 16.77 4.98
C ARG A 349 13.62 18.24 5.05
N ARG A 350 12.37 18.56 4.71
CA ARG A 350 11.84 19.94 4.83
C ARG A 350 11.84 20.45 6.26
N MET A 351 11.65 19.55 7.22
CA MET A 351 11.75 19.86 8.64
C MET A 351 13.19 19.97 9.11
N GLY A 352 14.17 19.71 8.25
CA GLY A 352 15.59 19.70 8.62
C GLY A 352 15.99 18.53 9.52
N LEU A 353 15.17 17.47 9.57
CA LEU A 353 15.44 16.28 10.38
C LEU A 353 16.28 15.26 9.59
N PRO A 354 17.32 14.67 10.21
CA PRO A 354 18.25 13.79 9.50
C PRO A 354 17.70 12.39 9.21
N TYR A 355 16.69 11.90 9.96
CA TYR A 355 16.26 10.52 9.87
C TYR A 355 14.78 10.37 9.54
N TYR A 356 14.51 9.54 8.55
CA TYR A 356 13.17 9.12 8.18
C TYR A 356 12.98 7.62 8.49
N TYR A 357 12.04 7.30 9.36
CA TYR A 357 11.71 5.94 9.74
C TYR A 357 10.36 5.53 9.18
N MET A 358 10.31 4.34 8.64
CA MET A 358 9.07 3.69 8.28
C MET A 358 8.75 2.68 9.37
N THR A 359 7.90 3.07 10.29
CA THR A 359 7.72 2.31 11.53
C THR A 359 6.56 1.34 11.50
N GLU A 360 5.69 1.43 10.49
CA GLU A 360 4.59 0.49 10.33
C GLU A 360 4.12 0.41 8.87
N ALA A 361 4.09 -0.80 8.32
CA ALA A 361 3.43 -1.11 7.06
C ALA A 361 3.32 -2.62 6.89
N GLY A 362 2.60 -3.08 5.88
CA GLY A 362 2.50 -4.50 5.60
C GLY A 362 1.60 -4.79 4.42
N SER A 363 1.72 -5.98 3.86
CA SER A 363 0.77 -6.56 2.95
C SER A 363 0.05 -7.71 3.63
N ALA A 364 -1.23 -7.87 3.35
CA ALA A 364 -1.98 -9.03 3.81
C ALA A 364 -1.77 -10.20 2.87
N ALA A 365 -1.66 -11.40 3.42
CA ALA A 365 -1.85 -12.70 2.84
C ALA A 365 -0.61 -13.47 2.35
N GLY A 366 -0.64 -14.74 2.37
CA GLY A 366 0.39 -15.73 2.26
C GLY A 366 0.60 -16.32 0.86
N ASP A 367 0.38 -15.58 -0.21
CA ASP A 367 0.62 -16.09 -1.56
C ASP A 367 1.95 -15.62 -2.17
N GLU A 368 2.25 -16.09 -3.38
CA GLU A 368 3.48 -15.73 -4.08
C GLU A 368 3.63 -14.23 -4.32
N VAL A 369 2.50 -13.55 -4.56
CA VAL A 369 2.48 -12.11 -4.85
C VAL A 369 2.96 -11.31 -3.65
N ASP A 370 2.56 -11.69 -2.45
CA ASP A 370 2.99 -11.01 -1.23
C ASP A 370 4.47 -11.24 -0.91
N ALA A 371 5.00 -12.39 -1.30
CA ALA A 371 6.40 -12.72 -1.09
C ALA A 371 7.34 -11.72 -1.78
N TYR A 372 7.13 -11.40 -3.06
CA TYR A 372 7.97 -10.41 -3.73
C TYR A 372 7.58 -8.97 -3.41
N LYS A 373 6.32 -8.69 -3.11
CA LYS A 373 5.88 -7.35 -2.69
C LYS A 373 6.54 -6.92 -1.39
N LEU A 374 6.77 -7.84 -0.46
CA LEU A 374 7.48 -7.56 0.78
C LEU A 374 8.92 -7.07 0.49
N ILE A 375 9.62 -7.73 -0.42
CA ILE A 375 10.96 -7.28 -0.86
C ILE A 375 10.86 -5.90 -1.51
N GLN A 376 9.95 -5.73 -2.46
CA GLN A 376 9.74 -4.44 -3.14
C GLN A 376 9.47 -3.31 -2.15
N TYR A 377 8.68 -3.57 -1.12
CA TYR A 377 8.38 -2.62 -0.07
C TYR A 377 9.66 -2.14 0.65
N PHE A 378 10.48 -3.07 1.15
CA PHE A 378 11.72 -2.71 1.84
C PHE A 378 12.70 -1.97 0.92
N VAL A 379 12.85 -2.42 -0.31
CA VAL A 379 13.75 -1.77 -1.27
C VAL A 379 13.25 -0.37 -1.69
N ARG A 380 11.95 -0.19 -1.88
CA ARG A 380 11.37 1.14 -2.13
C ARG A 380 11.57 2.07 -0.94
N SER A 381 11.42 1.55 0.27
CA SER A 381 11.68 2.30 1.50
C SER A 381 13.12 2.80 1.56
N ALA A 382 14.07 1.92 1.24
CA ALA A 382 15.48 2.29 1.15
C ALA A 382 15.73 3.35 0.07
N LEU A 383 15.14 3.17 -1.12
CA LEU A 383 15.20 4.14 -2.22
C LEU A 383 14.52 5.48 -1.88
N ALA A 384 13.54 5.49 -1.01
CA ALA A 384 12.95 6.73 -0.48
C ALA A 384 13.85 7.43 0.53
N GLY A 385 14.96 6.83 0.93
CA GLY A 385 15.88 7.35 1.91
C GLY A 385 15.49 7.02 3.35
N ALA A 386 14.66 5.98 3.56
CA ALA A 386 14.33 5.53 4.91
C ALA A 386 15.58 5.02 5.65
N PHE A 387 15.72 5.46 6.88
CA PHE A 387 16.76 4.96 7.77
C PHE A 387 16.47 3.53 8.23
N GLN A 388 15.19 3.22 8.45
CA GLN A 388 14.71 1.90 8.81
C GLN A 388 13.40 1.59 8.10
N GLY A 389 13.23 0.37 7.60
CA GLY A 389 12.01 -0.18 7.08
C GLY A 389 11.39 -1.15 8.10
N ASN A 390 10.07 -1.13 8.23
CA ASN A 390 9.38 -1.92 9.23
C ASN A 390 8.14 -2.58 8.63
N ALA A 391 7.99 -3.88 8.81
CA ALA A 391 6.82 -4.61 8.41
C ALA A 391 5.98 -5.01 9.62
N GLN A 392 4.67 -4.78 9.55
CA GLN A 392 3.77 -5.13 10.63
C GLN A 392 3.59 -6.65 10.72
N TRP A 393 3.75 -7.18 11.95
CA TRP A 393 3.43 -8.57 12.24
C TRP A 393 1.96 -8.88 11.95
N GLY A 394 1.72 -9.93 11.19
CA GLY A 394 0.38 -10.30 10.73
C GLY A 394 -0.06 -9.69 9.41
N PHE A 395 0.53 -8.60 8.98
CA PHE A 395 0.26 -7.96 7.68
C PHE A 395 1.44 -8.00 6.69
N GLY A 396 2.63 -8.28 7.14
CA GLY A 396 3.80 -8.43 6.28
C GLY A 396 4.35 -9.84 6.33
N PHE A 397 4.63 -10.29 7.53
CA PHE A 397 5.10 -11.65 7.78
C PHE A 397 4.66 -12.10 9.17
N HIS A 398 4.52 -13.37 9.34
CA HIS A 398 4.26 -14.06 10.61
C HIS A 398 4.59 -15.55 10.44
N GLU A 399 4.59 -16.28 11.54
CA GLU A 399 4.99 -17.70 11.57
C GLU A 399 4.25 -18.60 10.57
N ASN A 400 3.06 -18.22 10.11
CA ASN A 400 2.28 -19.01 9.15
C ASN A 400 2.51 -18.64 7.69
N ASN A 401 3.20 -17.53 7.41
CA ASN A 401 3.48 -17.09 6.06
C ASN A 401 4.87 -17.57 5.57
N THR A 402 5.01 -18.86 5.38
CA THR A 402 6.29 -19.48 5.04
C THR A 402 6.91 -18.94 3.74
N ARG A 403 6.09 -18.59 2.75
CA ARG A 403 6.58 -18.01 1.48
C ARG A 403 7.25 -16.66 1.68
N ALA A 404 6.54 -15.71 2.30
CA ALA A 404 7.07 -14.38 2.56
C ALA A 404 8.28 -14.44 3.52
N ASN A 405 8.25 -15.33 4.50
CA ASN A 405 9.37 -15.52 5.42
C ASN A 405 10.62 -16.03 4.70
N THR A 406 10.46 -16.93 3.72
CA THR A 406 11.59 -17.43 2.91
C THR A 406 12.22 -16.30 2.10
N THR A 407 11.43 -15.51 1.40
CA THR A 407 11.96 -14.38 0.60
C THR A 407 12.53 -13.28 1.48
N PHE A 408 11.93 -13.04 2.65
CA PHE A 408 12.46 -12.09 3.63
C PHE A 408 13.84 -12.52 4.14
N ALA A 409 14.02 -13.79 4.48
CA ALA A 409 15.32 -14.33 4.91
C ALA A 409 16.40 -14.17 3.83
N VAL A 410 16.05 -14.36 2.56
CA VAL A 410 16.97 -14.11 1.43
C VAL A 410 17.31 -12.62 1.33
N MET A 411 16.32 -11.74 1.47
CA MET A 411 16.56 -10.29 1.43
C MET A 411 17.50 -9.84 2.55
N THR A 412 17.27 -10.27 3.80
CA THR A 412 18.13 -9.91 4.92
C THR A 412 19.54 -10.47 4.76
N HIS A 413 19.67 -11.68 4.22
CA HIS A 413 20.97 -12.28 3.92
C HIS A 413 21.78 -11.46 2.90
N PHE A 414 21.13 -10.97 1.83
CA PHE A 414 21.78 -10.14 0.83
C PHE A 414 22.06 -8.71 1.30
N LEU A 415 21.18 -8.12 2.08
CA LEU A 415 21.16 -6.67 2.28
C LEU A 415 21.59 -6.19 3.70
N GLU A 416 21.59 -7.07 4.72
CA GLU A 416 22.05 -6.64 6.06
C GLU A 416 23.46 -6.10 6.01
N ASP A 417 23.71 -5.00 6.69
CA ASP A 417 24.97 -4.25 6.70
C ASP A 417 25.38 -3.60 5.35
N ARG A 418 24.50 -3.63 4.33
CA ARG A 418 24.71 -2.98 3.04
C ARG A 418 23.60 -1.94 2.81
N PRO A 419 23.85 -0.65 3.10
CA PRO A 419 22.89 0.39 2.74
C PRO A 419 22.74 0.52 1.22
N VAL A 420 21.59 1.08 0.80
CA VAL A 420 21.38 1.47 -0.57
C VAL A 420 22.37 2.59 -0.97
N VAL A 421 23.09 2.42 -2.07
CA VAL A 421 24.11 3.36 -2.53
C VAL A 421 23.78 3.97 -3.89
N ALA A 422 22.93 3.35 -4.68
CA ALA A 422 22.49 3.90 -5.96
C ALA A 422 21.09 3.45 -6.36
N ASP A 423 20.37 4.31 -7.04
CA ASP A 423 19.16 4.01 -7.78
C ASP A 423 19.53 3.72 -9.24
N ILE A 424 19.09 2.56 -9.76
CA ILE A 424 19.45 2.13 -11.12
C ILE A 424 18.69 2.96 -12.15
N TRP A 425 17.39 3.20 -11.93
CA TRP A 425 16.51 3.93 -12.83
C TRP A 425 15.76 5.09 -12.12
N PRO A 426 16.46 6.12 -11.67
CA PRO A 426 15.93 7.14 -10.74
C PRO A 426 14.76 7.98 -11.31
N HIS A 427 14.61 8.02 -12.63
CA HIS A 427 13.58 8.83 -13.31
C HIS A 427 12.53 7.99 -14.04
N GLN A 428 12.51 6.67 -13.82
CA GLN A 428 11.61 5.77 -14.51
C GLN A 428 10.54 5.23 -13.58
N PRO A 429 9.26 5.51 -13.83
CA PRO A 429 8.19 5.15 -12.88
C PRO A 429 7.90 3.64 -12.84
N LEU A 430 8.21 2.92 -13.92
CA LEU A 430 7.87 1.51 -14.07
C LEU A 430 9.03 0.55 -13.77
N LEU A 431 10.25 1.04 -13.87
CA LEU A 431 11.45 0.25 -13.66
C LEU A 431 12.04 0.58 -12.29
N TRP A 432 12.28 -0.45 -11.51
CA TRP A 432 12.82 -0.34 -10.17
C TRP A 432 14.11 -1.11 -10.05
N GLY A 433 15.09 -0.48 -9.46
CA GLY A 433 16.35 -1.14 -9.18
C GLY A 433 17.18 -0.34 -8.19
N ALA A 434 17.81 -1.05 -7.27
CA ALA A 434 18.66 -0.47 -6.24
C ALA A 434 19.97 -1.25 -6.14
N VAL A 435 21.07 -0.53 -5.97
CA VAL A 435 22.37 -1.12 -5.62
C VAL A 435 22.64 -0.90 -4.15
N PHE A 436 23.00 -1.96 -3.46
CA PHE A 436 23.39 -2.00 -2.06
C PHE A 436 24.86 -2.41 -1.95
N ALA A 437 25.60 -1.74 -1.08
CA ALA A 437 26.99 -2.03 -0.88
C ALA A 437 27.46 -1.56 0.50
N ASN A 438 28.57 -2.10 0.98
CA ASN A 438 29.24 -1.59 2.16
C ASN A 438 29.56 -0.09 1.98
N PRO A 439 29.39 0.77 3.00
CA PRO A 439 29.69 2.20 2.92
C PRO A 439 31.09 2.56 2.39
N ARG A 440 32.09 1.70 2.55
CA ARG A 440 33.43 1.89 1.98
C ARG A 440 33.44 2.05 0.46
N HIS A 441 32.42 1.53 -0.25
CA HIS A 441 32.26 1.65 -1.70
C HIS A 441 31.57 2.95 -2.11
N VAL A 442 31.24 3.83 -1.17
CA VAL A 442 30.67 5.15 -1.45
C VAL A 442 31.77 6.13 -1.81
N THR A 443 32.21 6.06 -3.04
CA THR A 443 33.24 6.96 -3.60
C THR A 443 32.63 8.33 -3.99
N ASP A 444 33.49 9.27 -4.38
CA ASP A 444 33.05 10.57 -4.93
C ASP A 444 32.18 10.41 -6.19
N ALA A 445 32.43 9.38 -6.99
CA ALA A 445 31.64 9.05 -8.15
C ALA A 445 30.21 8.62 -7.73
N VAL A 446 30.07 7.78 -6.71
CA VAL A 446 28.78 7.38 -6.14
C VAL A 446 28.03 8.57 -5.56
N ARG A 447 28.72 9.49 -4.87
CA ARG A 447 28.12 10.71 -4.31
C ARG A 447 27.54 11.67 -5.36
N LYS A 448 27.99 11.56 -6.59
CA LYS A 448 27.51 12.34 -7.74
C LYS A 448 26.37 11.68 -8.51
N LEU A 449 26.01 10.45 -8.18
CA LEU A 449 24.89 9.77 -8.81
C LEU A 449 23.58 10.49 -8.52
N PRO A 450 22.58 10.37 -9.42
CA PRO A 450 21.24 10.90 -9.16
C PRO A 450 20.70 10.38 -7.82
N ARG A 451 20.10 11.25 -7.03
CA ARG A 451 19.51 10.96 -5.73
C ARG A 451 20.49 10.52 -4.63
N ALA A 452 21.79 10.59 -4.85
CA ALA A 452 22.78 10.17 -3.87
C ALA A 452 22.60 10.85 -2.50
N ALA A 453 22.32 12.16 -2.49
CA ALA A 453 22.09 12.91 -1.25
C ALA A 453 20.87 12.40 -0.44
N GLU A 454 19.85 11.90 -1.12
CA GLU A 454 18.66 11.34 -0.48
C GLU A 454 18.94 9.98 0.19
N LEU A 455 19.86 9.21 -0.38
CA LEU A 455 20.23 7.88 0.08
C LEU A 455 21.29 7.90 1.20
N ALA A 456 21.91 9.05 1.44
CA ALA A 456 23.10 9.17 2.28
C ALA A 456 22.86 8.93 3.77
N SER A 457 21.63 8.97 4.27
CA SER A 457 21.30 8.86 5.70
C SER A 457 21.86 7.60 6.38
N ARG A 458 22.06 6.53 5.63
CA ARG A 458 22.60 5.27 6.14
C ARG A 458 24.11 5.03 5.86
N TRP A 459 24.75 5.89 5.10
CA TRP A 459 26.16 5.68 4.73
C TRP A 459 27.14 5.88 5.90
N THR A 460 26.67 6.48 6.98
CA THR A 460 27.43 6.70 8.21
C THR A 460 27.12 5.69 9.32
N VAL A 461 26.22 4.73 9.06
CA VAL A 461 25.93 3.67 10.02
C VAL A 461 27.17 2.79 10.19
N PRO A 462 27.62 2.53 11.43
CA PRO A 462 28.78 1.69 11.67
C PRO A 462 28.56 0.30 11.09
N VAL A 463 29.53 -0.17 10.34
CA VAL A 463 29.56 -1.54 9.82
C VAL A 463 30.32 -2.41 10.82
N PRO A 464 29.79 -3.59 11.16
CA PRO A 464 30.47 -4.54 12.03
C PRO A 464 31.85 -4.93 11.50
N GLU A 465 32.75 -5.27 12.41
CA GLU A 465 34.16 -5.54 12.07
C GLU A 465 34.26 -6.68 11.04
N GLU A 466 33.49 -7.74 11.22
CA GLU A 466 33.45 -8.89 10.32
C GLU A 466 32.93 -8.56 8.91
N ARG A 467 32.32 -7.40 8.71
CA ARG A 467 31.78 -6.94 7.42
C ARG A 467 32.55 -5.76 6.84
N ARG A 468 33.59 -5.26 7.52
CA ARG A 468 34.36 -4.09 7.06
C ARG A 468 34.98 -4.29 5.71
N ASP A 469 35.44 -5.50 5.43
CA ASP A 469 36.11 -5.87 4.19
C ASP A 469 35.20 -6.48 3.13
N ASP A 470 33.89 -6.39 3.31
CA ASP A 470 32.91 -6.90 2.38
C ASP A 470 33.04 -6.24 1.00
N THR A 471 33.40 -7.02 -0.01
CA THR A 471 33.57 -6.58 -1.40
C THR A 471 32.30 -6.73 -2.22
N VAL A 472 31.32 -7.48 -1.74
CA VAL A 472 30.12 -7.81 -2.48
C VAL A 472 29.20 -6.59 -2.60
N LYS A 473 28.82 -6.25 -3.83
CA LYS A 473 27.74 -5.31 -4.13
C LYS A 473 26.53 -6.14 -4.57
N VAL A 474 25.37 -5.76 -4.10
CA VAL A 474 24.11 -6.45 -4.39
C VAL A 474 23.19 -5.48 -5.11
N ALA A 475 22.55 -5.93 -6.18
CA ALA A 475 21.47 -5.18 -6.77
C ALA A 475 20.19 -6.01 -6.77
N VAL A 476 19.07 -5.33 -6.69
CA VAL A 476 17.76 -5.92 -6.85
C VAL A 476 16.99 -5.14 -7.89
N VAL A 477 16.33 -5.85 -8.83
CA VAL A 477 15.58 -5.22 -9.90
C VAL A 477 14.23 -5.88 -10.10
N TRP A 478 13.27 -5.10 -10.57
CA TRP A 478 11.96 -5.56 -11.06
C TRP A 478 11.32 -4.47 -11.95
N GLY A 479 10.26 -4.82 -12.67
CA GLY A 479 9.52 -3.89 -13.51
C GLY A 479 8.02 -4.09 -13.41
N HIS A 480 7.27 -3.01 -13.40
CA HIS A 480 5.81 -3.00 -13.56
C HIS A 480 5.46 -2.79 -15.02
N THR A 481 5.80 -3.76 -15.85
CA THR A 481 5.68 -3.69 -17.31
C THR A 481 4.47 -4.50 -17.78
N GLY A 482 3.86 -4.07 -18.87
CA GLY A 482 2.67 -4.70 -19.42
C GLY A 482 1.43 -3.80 -19.37
N PRO A 483 0.30 -4.27 -19.89
CA PRO A 483 -0.96 -3.54 -19.81
C PRO A 483 -1.31 -3.21 -18.36
N SER A 484 -1.69 -1.97 -18.10
CA SER A 484 -1.95 -1.49 -16.74
C SER A 484 -2.96 -2.33 -15.96
N ALA A 485 -3.90 -2.97 -16.64
CA ALA A 485 -4.89 -3.86 -16.04
C ALA A 485 -4.36 -5.27 -15.69
N ARG A 486 -3.20 -5.68 -16.24
CA ARG A 486 -2.65 -7.03 -16.08
C ARG A 486 -1.12 -7.03 -16.02
N ARG A 487 -0.54 -6.08 -15.34
CA ARG A 487 0.94 -5.98 -15.24
C ARG A 487 1.59 -7.20 -14.60
N GLN A 488 0.85 -7.92 -13.79
CA GLN A 488 1.31 -9.14 -13.12
C GLN A 488 1.55 -10.32 -14.08
N ASP A 489 0.94 -10.28 -15.26
CA ASP A 489 1.02 -11.37 -16.25
C ASP A 489 2.17 -11.19 -17.25
N THR A 490 2.90 -10.07 -17.18
CA THR A 490 3.95 -9.78 -18.16
C THR A 490 5.27 -10.35 -17.70
N GLU A 491 5.69 -11.43 -18.31
CA GLU A 491 7.03 -12.00 -18.17
C GLU A 491 7.89 -11.60 -19.35
N GLY A 492 8.78 -10.62 -19.13
CA GLY A 492 9.85 -10.26 -20.04
C GLY A 492 11.18 -10.84 -19.59
N ALA A 493 12.22 -10.41 -20.25
CA ALA A 493 13.61 -10.76 -19.90
C ALA A 493 14.51 -9.54 -19.91
N LEU A 494 15.45 -9.52 -18.97
CA LEU A 494 16.59 -8.59 -18.95
C LEU A 494 17.86 -9.36 -19.27
N THR A 495 18.56 -8.98 -20.32
CA THR A 495 19.80 -9.65 -20.79
C THR A 495 20.99 -8.72 -20.66
N LEU A 496 22.01 -9.18 -19.95
CA LEU A 496 23.34 -8.56 -19.91
C LEU A 496 24.25 -9.31 -20.89
N LEU A 497 24.71 -8.61 -21.94
CA LEU A 497 25.52 -9.20 -23.00
C LEU A 497 26.97 -9.45 -22.55
N ASP A 498 27.48 -8.58 -21.69
CA ASP A 498 28.81 -8.71 -21.07
C ASP A 498 28.64 -8.58 -19.54
N PRO A 499 28.25 -9.65 -18.85
CA PRO A 499 28.00 -9.60 -17.42
C PRO A 499 29.25 -9.47 -16.55
N GLY A 500 30.45 -9.69 -17.08
CA GLY A 500 31.68 -9.73 -16.25
C GLY A 500 31.59 -10.80 -15.15
N ASP A 501 31.79 -10.42 -13.88
CA ASP A 501 31.62 -11.28 -12.70
C ASP A 501 30.18 -11.25 -12.13
N ILE A 502 29.25 -10.53 -12.75
CA ILE A 502 27.88 -10.41 -12.26
C ILE A 502 27.20 -11.78 -12.23
N ARG A 503 26.71 -12.18 -11.07
CA ARG A 503 25.85 -13.37 -10.88
C ARG A 503 24.40 -12.90 -10.65
N ALA A 504 23.44 -13.73 -11.04
CA ALA A 504 22.04 -13.44 -10.80
C ALA A 504 21.38 -14.55 -9.99
N PHE A 505 20.36 -14.17 -9.20
CA PHE A 505 19.61 -15.10 -8.37
C PHE A 505 18.11 -14.76 -8.44
N ASP A 506 17.27 -15.77 -8.35
CA ASP A 506 15.84 -15.59 -8.25
C ASP A 506 15.43 -15.02 -6.86
N MET A 507 14.16 -14.76 -6.65
CA MET A 507 13.68 -14.13 -5.41
C MET A 507 13.86 -14.98 -4.15
N VAL A 508 14.18 -16.27 -4.27
CA VAL A 508 14.50 -17.17 -3.16
C VAL A 508 16.00 -17.51 -3.06
N GLY A 509 16.83 -16.80 -3.81
CA GLY A 509 18.29 -16.88 -3.73
C GLY A 509 18.90 -18.05 -4.50
N ARG A 510 18.19 -18.69 -5.44
CA ARG A 510 18.77 -19.70 -6.32
C ARG A 510 19.45 -19.05 -7.51
N GLU A 511 20.68 -19.47 -7.81
CA GLU A 511 21.44 -18.89 -8.91
C GLU A 511 20.79 -19.18 -10.29
N ILE A 512 20.74 -18.14 -11.11
CA ILE A 512 20.30 -18.21 -12.50
C ILE A 512 21.54 -18.37 -13.36
N PRO A 513 21.70 -19.52 -14.05
CA PRO A 513 22.94 -19.82 -14.76
C PRO A 513 23.09 -18.92 -16.01
N ARG A 514 24.33 -18.61 -16.34
CA ARG A 514 24.71 -17.98 -17.62
C ARG A 514 24.56 -18.96 -18.77
N ARG A 515 24.23 -18.44 -19.94
CA ARG A 515 24.19 -19.21 -21.19
C ARG A 515 24.94 -18.44 -22.28
N ASP A 516 25.85 -19.11 -22.95
CA ASP A 516 26.62 -18.58 -24.09
C ASP A 516 27.27 -17.21 -23.80
N GLY A 517 27.87 -17.08 -22.61
CA GLY A 517 28.52 -15.85 -22.19
C GLY A 517 27.58 -14.70 -21.81
N THR A 518 26.27 -14.88 -21.94
CA THR A 518 25.25 -13.89 -21.56
C THR A 518 24.54 -14.27 -20.28
N LEU A 519 24.01 -13.27 -19.57
CA LEU A 519 23.18 -13.46 -18.38
C LEU A 519 21.77 -12.94 -18.69
N THR A 520 20.83 -13.85 -18.87
CA THR A 520 19.41 -13.51 -19.13
C THR A 520 18.57 -13.94 -17.95
N VAL A 521 17.81 -13.01 -17.40
CA VAL A 521 16.95 -13.23 -16.25
C VAL A 521 15.49 -12.88 -16.58
N PRO A 522 14.50 -13.53 -15.93
CA PRO A 522 13.12 -13.09 -15.99
C PRO A 522 13.02 -11.63 -15.51
N PHE A 523 12.23 -10.80 -16.18
CA PHE A 523 12.03 -9.42 -15.81
C PHE A 523 10.55 -9.04 -15.87
N GLY A 524 10.01 -8.71 -14.72
CA GLY A 524 8.64 -8.36 -14.50
C GLY A 524 8.46 -7.96 -13.05
N GLU A 525 7.33 -8.26 -12.44
CA GLU A 525 7.06 -7.89 -11.04
C GLU A 525 7.87 -8.69 -10.02
N ARG A 526 8.31 -9.88 -10.36
CA ARG A 526 9.17 -10.68 -9.49
C ARG A 526 10.56 -10.05 -9.40
N VAL A 527 11.08 -10.01 -8.19
CA VAL A 527 12.43 -9.47 -7.96
C VAL A 527 13.51 -10.43 -8.41
N VAL A 528 14.58 -9.88 -8.95
CA VAL A 528 15.82 -10.60 -9.29
C VAL A 528 16.97 -9.93 -8.57
N TRP A 529 17.82 -10.74 -7.96
CA TRP A 529 19.03 -10.29 -7.29
C TRP A 529 20.22 -10.43 -8.23
N PHE A 530 21.15 -9.48 -8.12
CA PHE A 530 22.44 -9.56 -8.78
C PHE A 530 23.54 -9.28 -7.78
N THR A 531 24.69 -9.93 -7.94
CA THR A 531 25.88 -9.68 -7.14
C THR A 531 27.09 -9.50 -8.01
N THR A 532 28.07 -8.72 -7.55
CA THR A 532 29.42 -8.58 -8.12
C THR A 532 30.41 -8.31 -7.00
N GLU A 533 31.62 -8.82 -7.13
CA GLU A 533 32.73 -8.51 -6.23
C GLU A 533 33.74 -7.55 -6.87
N GLU A 534 33.91 -7.63 -8.19
CA GLU A 534 34.98 -6.92 -8.92
C GLU A 534 34.52 -5.52 -9.37
N LEU A 535 33.29 -5.38 -9.88
CA LEU A 535 32.83 -4.10 -10.42
C LEU A 535 32.62 -3.05 -9.30
N ASP A 536 32.99 -1.81 -9.59
CA ASP A 536 32.57 -0.70 -8.74
C ASP A 536 31.05 -0.43 -8.85
N VAL A 537 30.51 0.34 -7.90
CA VAL A 537 29.05 0.62 -7.81
C VAL A 537 28.52 1.28 -9.08
N VAL A 538 29.29 2.22 -9.66
CA VAL A 538 28.83 2.98 -10.83
C VAL A 538 28.77 2.08 -12.06
N THR A 539 29.84 1.33 -12.32
CA THR A 539 29.91 0.38 -13.43
C THR A 539 28.86 -0.72 -13.30
N PHE A 540 28.67 -1.26 -12.10
CA PHE A 540 27.66 -2.27 -11.85
C PHE A 540 26.24 -1.73 -12.12
N ARG A 541 25.93 -0.54 -11.59
CA ARG A 541 24.67 0.17 -11.86
C ARG A 541 24.44 0.38 -13.36
N GLU A 542 25.43 0.87 -14.08
CA GLU A 542 25.32 1.17 -15.49
C GLU A 542 25.10 -0.07 -16.36
N ARG A 543 25.79 -1.17 -16.08
CA ARG A 543 25.57 -2.45 -16.78
C ARG A 543 24.14 -2.95 -16.59
N LEU A 544 23.59 -2.85 -15.38
CA LEU A 544 22.20 -3.22 -15.15
C LEU A 544 21.22 -2.27 -15.83
N ALA A 545 21.49 -0.96 -15.78
CA ALA A 545 20.65 0.06 -16.40
C ALA A 545 20.56 -0.08 -17.93
N GLN A 546 21.64 -0.53 -18.57
CA GLN A 546 21.75 -0.72 -20.02
C GLN A 546 21.35 -2.11 -20.48
N GLY A 547 21.01 -3.02 -19.58
CA GLY A 547 20.58 -4.36 -19.92
C GLY A 547 19.43 -4.36 -20.94
N ARG A 548 19.51 -5.27 -21.92
CA ARG A 548 18.52 -5.38 -23.00
C ARG A 548 17.24 -6.01 -22.48
N MET A 549 16.14 -5.28 -22.56
CA MET A 549 14.80 -5.77 -22.22
C MET A 549 14.10 -6.34 -23.46
N THR A 550 13.52 -7.53 -23.31
CA THR A 550 12.77 -8.23 -24.37
C THR A 550 11.51 -8.87 -23.81
N GLY A 551 10.55 -9.21 -24.67
CA GLY A 551 9.30 -9.88 -24.28
C GLY A 551 8.33 -8.99 -23.51
N LEU A 552 8.63 -7.71 -23.36
CA LEU A 552 7.75 -6.73 -22.70
C LEU A 552 6.90 -6.01 -23.72
N THR A 553 5.69 -5.61 -23.34
CA THR A 553 4.92 -4.64 -24.13
C THR A 553 5.67 -3.31 -24.12
N PRO A 554 6.10 -2.80 -25.29
CA PRO A 554 6.98 -1.64 -25.32
C PRO A 554 6.31 -0.35 -24.83
N VAL A 555 5.01 -0.23 -25.06
CA VAL A 555 4.22 0.97 -24.70
C VAL A 555 2.84 0.58 -24.17
N ASN A 556 2.39 1.30 -23.16
CA ASN A 556 0.98 1.37 -22.79
C ASN A 556 0.33 2.59 -23.44
N VAL A 557 -0.93 2.44 -23.86
CA VAL A 557 -1.69 3.50 -24.51
C VAL A 557 -3.02 3.69 -23.80
N SER A 558 -3.41 4.96 -23.59
CA SER A 558 -4.67 5.31 -22.98
C SER A 558 -5.14 6.67 -23.52
N ALA A 559 -6.26 6.70 -24.23
CA ALA A 559 -6.83 7.97 -24.69
C ALA A 559 -7.52 8.71 -23.55
N LEU A 560 -7.47 10.02 -23.61
CA LEU A 560 -8.24 10.93 -22.77
C LEU A 560 -9.65 11.11 -23.36
N SER A 561 -10.47 11.92 -22.68
CA SER A 561 -11.79 12.28 -23.18
C SER A 561 -11.73 13.28 -24.33
N LEU A 562 -12.76 13.28 -25.17
CA LEU A 562 -13.04 14.35 -26.11
C LEU A 562 -13.57 15.56 -25.34
N LEU A 563 -13.06 16.75 -25.64
CA LEU A 563 -13.41 17.97 -24.95
C LEU A 563 -14.50 18.79 -25.66
N GLN A 564 -14.77 18.45 -26.92
CA GLN A 564 -15.83 19.04 -27.74
C GLN A 564 -16.74 17.91 -28.30
N PRO A 565 -17.92 18.24 -28.86
CA PRO A 565 -18.77 17.26 -29.52
C PRO A 565 -17.99 16.40 -30.51
N ALA A 566 -18.30 15.12 -30.59
CA ALA A 566 -17.51 14.18 -31.38
C ALA A 566 -17.57 14.43 -32.92
N GLY A 567 -18.59 15.15 -33.38
CA GLY A 567 -18.68 15.58 -34.78
C GLY A 567 -17.75 16.74 -35.14
N GLU A 568 -17.18 17.42 -34.17
CA GLU A 568 -16.29 18.58 -34.36
C GLU A 568 -14.84 18.14 -34.48
N ALA A 569 -14.08 18.89 -35.33
CA ALA A 569 -12.64 18.72 -35.40
C ALA A 569 -12.00 19.15 -34.09
N GLN A 570 -11.21 18.26 -33.50
CA GLN A 570 -10.49 18.54 -32.27
C GLN A 570 -9.22 17.69 -32.18
N ARG A 571 -8.45 17.84 -31.13
CA ARG A 571 -7.31 16.98 -30.85
C ARG A 571 -7.64 16.07 -29.67
N LEU A 572 -7.49 14.76 -29.87
CA LEU A 572 -7.62 13.76 -28.82
C LEU A 572 -6.25 13.58 -28.16
N GLY A 573 -6.17 13.83 -26.87
CA GLY A 573 -4.98 13.50 -26.07
C GLY A 573 -4.89 12.00 -25.88
N VAL A 574 -3.74 11.42 -26.14
CA VAL A 574 -3.44 10.02 -25.94
C VAL A 574 -2.20 9.92 -25.05
N ARG A 575 -2.34 9.31 -23.90
CA ARG A 575 -1.21 8.99 -23.03
C ARG A 575 -0.50 7.77 -23.60
N VAL A 576 0.80 7.91 -23.79
CA VAL A 576 1.69 6.84 -24.24
C VAL A 576 2.79 6.69 -23.21
N GLU A 577 2.94 5.50 -22.68
CA GLU A 577 3.87 5.20 -21.60
C GLU A 577 4.94 4.24 -22.12
N ASN A 578 6.18 4.71 -22.19
CA ASN A 578 7.31 3.88 -22.53
C ASN A 578 7.68 2.97 -21.37
N GLN A 579 7.58 1.66 -21.56
CA GLN A 579 7.85 0.65 -20.53
C GLN A 579 9.30 0.13 -20.54
N LEU A 580 10.11 0.59 -21.48
CA LEU A 580 11.48 0.13 -21.64
C LEU A 580 12.50 1.13 -21.05
N ASN A 581 13.71 0.65 -20.85
CA ASN A 581 14.86 1.43 -20.34
C ASN A 581 15.59 2.22 -21.43
N ARG A 582 15.05 2.30 -22.65
CA ARG A 582 15.56 3.08 -23.76
C ARG A 582 14.50 3.99 -24.36
N SER A 583 14.91 4.99 -25.08
CA SER A 583 13.96 5.79 -25.86
C SER A 583 13.26 4.94 -26.90
N ILE A 584 11.99 5.26 -27.17
CA ILE A 584 11.16 4.65 -28.20
C ILE A 584 10.67 5.75 -29.13
N ALA A 585 10.78 5.51 -30.42
CA ALA A 585 10.18 6.34 -31.45
C ALA A 585 9.16 5.52 -32.26
N GLY A 586 8.10 6.15 -32.69
CA GLY A 586 7.06 5.46 -33.43
C GLY A 586 5.97 6.36 -33.99
N THR A 587 4.99 5.71 -34.60
CA THR A 587 3.77 6.32 -35.13
C THR A 587 2.56 5.73 -34.42
N LEU A 588 1.70 6.60 -33.89
CA LEU A 588 0.41 6.26 -33.34
C LEU A 588 -0.67 6.60 -34.34
N THR A 589 -1.47 5.62 -34.75
CA THR A 589 -2.60 5.79 -35.66
C THR A 589 -3.91 5.55 -34.90
N LEU A 590 -4.73 6.58 -34.80
CA LEU A 590 -6.12 6.50 -34.34
C LEU A 590 -7.00 5.94 -35.46
N ILE A 591 -7.84 4.98 -35.14
CA ILE A 591 -8.91 4.46 -36.00
C ILE A 591 -10.24 4.67 -35.26
N ARG A 592 -11.12 5.48 -35.81
CA ARG A 592 -12.47 5.73 -35.30
C ARG A 592 -13.43 4.74 -35.95
N HIS A 593 -14.00 3.83 -35.16
CA HIS A 593 -14.83 2.73 -35.71
C HIS A 593 -16.17 3.20 -36.29
N ALA A 594 -16.71 4.33 -35.83
CA ALA A 594 -18.00 4.83 -36.27
C ALA A 594 -18.08 5.16 -37.78
N ASP A 595 -16.95 5.59 -38.36
CA ASP A 595 -16.87 6.00 -39.78
C ASP A 595 -15.58 5.54 -40.47
N GLY A 596 -14.74 4.79 -39.76
CA GLY A 596 -13.46 4.30 -40.30
C GLY A 596 -12.36 5.35 -40.48
N ALA A 597 -12.55 6.58 -39.98
CA ALA A 597 -11.55 7.63 -40.09
C ALA A 597 -10.24 7.24 -39.42
N ARG A 598 -9.12 7.54 -40.09
CA ARG A 598 -7.76 7.24 -39.62
C ARG A 598 -6.92 8.53 -39.57
N ARG A 599 -6.16 8.69 -38.46
CA ARG A 599 -5.20 9.81 -38.30
C ARG A 599 -3.97 9.30 -37.58
N SER A 600 -2.82 9.75 -38.05
CA SER A 600 -1.53 9.33 -37.53
C SER A 600 -0.73 10.51 -36.99
N VAL A 601 0.05 10.26 -35.97
CA VAL A 601 1.00 11.21 -35.40
C VAL A 601 2.27 10.47 -34.97
N THR A 602 3.42 11.07 -35.20
CA THR A 602 4.70 10.54 -34.73
C THR A 602 4.97 10.97 -33.30
N PHE A 603 5.69 10.14 -32.56
CA PHE A 603 6.12 10.45 -31.20
C PHE A 603 7.51 9.91 -30.89
N THR A 604 8.16 10.50 -29.91
CA THR A 604 9.38 9.98 -29.29
C THR A 604 9.25 10.13 -27.79
N LEU A 605 9.52 9.07 -27.06
CA LEU A 605 9.48 9.03 -25.60
C LEU A 605 10.80 8.53 -25.04
N ALA A 606 11.37 9.28 -24.12
CA ALA A 606 12.54 8.84 -23.38
C ALA A 606 12.22 7.58 -22.54
N ALA A 607 13.26 6.86 -22.14
CA ALA A 607 13.19 5.66 -21.32
C ALA A 607 12.25 5.81 -20.11
N GLY A 608 11.28 4.91 -19.96
CA GLY A 608 10.35 4.85 -18.84
C GLY A 608 9.48 6.09 -18.64
N LYS A 609 9.34 6.96 -19.64
CA LYS A 609 8.53 8.18 -19.52
C LYS A 609 7.10 7.98 -20.01
N LEU A 610 6.20 8.67 -19.31
CA LEU A 610 4.85 8.91 -19.74
C LEU A 610 4.82 10.23 -20.54
N GLY A 611 4.25 10.17 -21.76
CA GLY A 611 4.01 11.35 -22.59
C GLY A 611 2.53 11.44 -22.98
N GLU A 612 2.10 12.64 -23.37
CA GLU A 612 0.82 12.87 -24.00
C GLU A 612 1.05 13.22 -25.46
N VAL A 613 0.45 12.45 -26.35
CA VAL A 613 0.49 12.64 -27.80
C VAL A 613 -0.89 13.11 -28.24
N ALA A 614 -0.97 14.23 -28.92
CA ALA A 614 -2.25 14.76 -29.39
C ALA A 614 -2.47 14.34 -30.86
N VAL A 615 -3.44 13.46 -31.09
CA VAL A 615 -3.84 12.97 -32.41
C VAL A 615 -5.05 13.77 -32.92
N GLU A 616 -5.11 14.07 -34.20
CA GLU A 616 -6.25 14.73 -34.82
C GLU A 616 -7.50 13.84 -34.72
N TRP A 617 -8.60 14.40 -34.22
CA TRP A 617 -9.94 13.82 -34.30
C TRP A 617 -10.69 14.60 -35.37
N PRO A 618 -10.90 14.03 -36.57
CA PRO A 618 -11.49 14.78 -37.67
C PRO A 618 -12.99 15.05 -37.46
N ALA A 619 -13.47 16.15 -37.98
CA ALA A 619 -14.89 16.42 -38.09
C ALA A 619 -15.59 15.32 -38.87
N GLY A 620 -16.88 15.09 -38.61
CA GLY A 620 -17.65 14.10 -39.32
C GLY A 620 -19.08 14.00 -38.79
N SER A 621 -19.99 13.47 -39.63
CA SER A 621 -21.35 13.16 -39.17
C SER A 621 -21.31 11.87 -38.35
N LEU A 622 -21.21 12.00 -37.03
CA LEU A 622 -21.22 10.89 -36.08
C LEU A 622 -22.56 10.78 -35.37
N PRO A 623 -23.00 9.55 -35.05
CA PRO A 623 -24.11 9.37 -34.15
C PRO A 623 -23.83 10.03 -32.81
N VAL A 624 -24.80 10.74 -32.24
CA VAL A 624 -24.65 11.35 -30.91
C VAL A 624 -24.64 10.23 -29.87
N GLN A 625 -23.50 9.99 -29.25
CA GLN A 625 -23.28 8.94 -28.25
C GLN A 625 -22.43 9.47 -27.11
N ALA A 626 -22.60 8.86 -25.94
CA ALA A 626 -21.75 9.18 -24.79
C ALA A 626 -20.31 8.65 -24.97
N ARG A 627 -20.11 7.63 -25.79
CA ARG A 627 -18.80 6.99 -26.03
C ARG A 627 -18.67 6.54 -27.47
N TYR A 628 -17.43 6.53 -27.96
CA TYR A 628 -17.07 6.12 -29.31
C TYR A 628 -15.97 5.05 -29.24
N ASP A 629 -16.17 3.96 -29.99
CA ASP A 629 -15.17 2.91 -30.10
C ASP A 629 -14.01 3.37 -31.00
N VAL A 630 -12.81 3.20 -30.50
CA VAL A 630 -11.57 3.54 -31.21
C VAL A 630 -10.53 2.41 -31.08
N SER A 631 -9.65 2.34 -32.07
CA SER A 631 -8.42 1.57 -31.98
C SER A 631 -7.21 2.48 -32.16
N PHE A 632 -6.15 2.15 -31.47
CA PHE A 632 -4.82 2.73 -31.67
C PHE A 632 -3.90 1.65 -32.21
N GLU A 633 -3.36 1.88 -33.40
CA GLU A 633 -2.26 1.10 -33.95
C GLU A 633 -0.98 1.86 -33.70
N LEU A 634 -0.03 1.22 -33.03
CA LEU A 634 1.29 1.78 -32.79
C LEU A 634 2.30 0.94 -33.52
N GLN A 635 3.10 1.61 -34.35
CA GLN A 635 4.28 1.06 -34.99
C GLN A 635 5.49 1.72 -34.35
N THR A 636 6.31 0.94 -33.66
CA THR A 636 7.47 1.47 -32.95
C THR A 636 8.74 0.71 -33.28
N ASP A 637 9.88 1.34 -33.04
CA ASP A 637 11.19 0.68 -33.16
C ASP A 637 11.43 -0.46 -32.14
N ALA A 638 10.45 -0.69 -31.26
CA ALA A 638 10.46 -1.74 -30.24
C ALA A 638 9.41 -2.82 -30.47
N GLY A 639 8.56 -2.69 -31.49
CA GLY A 639 7.48 -3.61 -31.83
C GLY A 639 6.15 -2.91 -32.05
N ASP A 640 5.23 -3.61 -32.64
CA ASP A 640 3.91 -3.11 -33.00
C ASP A 640 2.87 -3.51 -31.95
N LEU A 641 1.89 -2.65 -31.75
CA LEU A 641 0.81 -2.85 -30.78
C LEU A 641 -0.51 -2.34 -31.36
N THR A 642 -1.60 -3.07 -31.12
CA THR A 642 -2.95 -2.58 -31.34
C THR A 642 -3.71 -2.56 -30.02
N HIS A 643 -4.31 -1.42 -29.71
CA HIS A 643 -5.09 -1.23 -28.50
C HIS A 643 -6.49 -0.71 -28.86
N ARG A 644 -7.54 -1.31 -28.26
CA ARG A 644 -8.94 -0.88 -28.43
C ARG A 644 -9.47 -0.30 -27.13
N GLN A 645 -10.20 0.79 -27.25
CA GLN A 645 -10.90 1.40 -26.13
C GLN A 645 -12.11 2.22 -26.57
N GLN A 646 -12.86 2.74 -25.60
CA GLN A 646 -13.92 3.72 -25.81
C GLN A 646 -13.46 5.09 -25.35
N VAL A 647 -13.81 6.13 -26.10
CA VAL A 647 -13.53 7.52 -25.78
C VAL A 647 -14.85 8.23 -25.50
N ALA A 648 -14.95 8.88 -24.35
CA ALA A 648 -16.13 9.63 -23.94
C ALA A 648 -16.00 11.12 -24.31
N VAL A 649 -17.14 11.78 -24.48
CA VAL A 649 -17.21 13.26 -24.53
C VAL A 649 -17.36 13.77 -23.10
N ALA A 650 -16.47 14.65 -22.66
CA ALA A 650 -16.47 15.23 -21.31
C ALA A 650 -16.36 16.75 -21.41
N ARG A 651 -17.43 17.47 -21.06
CA ARG A 651 -17.47 18.93 -21.16
C ARG A 651 -18.50 19.58 -20.25
N PHE A 652 -18.24 20.81 -19.87
CA PHE A 652 -19.20 21.70 -19.23
C PHE A 652 -20.01 22.43 -20.31
N ALA A 653 -21.32 22.21 -20.30
CA ALA A 653 -22.23 22.90 -21.22
C ALA A 653 -22.56 24.30 -20.69
N LYS A 654 -22.64 25.31 -21.59
CA LYS A 654 -23.05 26.65 -21.20
C LYS A 654 -24.56 26.76 -21.17
N ARG A 655 -25.15 26.57 -19.99
CA ARG A 655 -26.59 26.65 -19.76
C ARG A 655 -26.92 26.89 -18.30
N SER A 656 -28.06 27.53 -18.05
CA SER A 656 -28.62 27.65 -16.71
C SER A 656 -29.45 26.41 -16.40
N ILE A 657 -29.32 25.89 -15.20
CA ILE A 657 -30.00 24.71 -14.67
C ILE A 657 -30.86 25.12 -13.47
N SER A 658 -32.07 24.60 -13.41
CA SER A 658 -32.93 24.70 -12.24
C SER A 658 -32.68 23.52 -11.32
N VAL A 659 -32.18 23.76 -10.12
CA VAL A 659 -31.86 22.68 -9.15
C VAL A 659 -33.16 22.20 -8.51
N ASP A 660 -33.89 21.34 -9.20
CA ASP A 660 -35.19 20.81 -8.76
C ASP A 660 -35.20 19.30 -8.52
N GLY A 661 -34.08 18.63 -8.77
CA GLY A 661 -33.93 17.18 -8.62
C GLY A 661 -34.36 16.38 -9.86
N LYS A 662 -34.61 17.05 -10.98
CA LYS A 662 -34.98 16.42 -12.25
C LYS A 662 -33.88 16.61 -13.29
N LEU A 663 -33.96 15.80 -14.35
CA LEU A 663 -32.95 15.82 -15.41
C LEU A 663 -33.47 16.45 -16.71
N ASP A 664 -34.60 17.16 -16.66
CA ASP A 664 -35.22 17.72 -17.87
C ASP A 664 -34.34 18.80 -18.50
N ASP A 665 -33.70 19.62 -17.67
CA ASP A 665 -32.76 20.67 -18.12
C ASP A 665 -31.45 20.12 -18.69
N TRP A 666 -31.20 18.82 -18.49
CA TRP A 666 -30.00 18.10 -18.96
C TRP A 666 -30.24 17.26 -20.21
N ALA A 667 -31.50 17.21 -20.72
CA ALA A 667 -31.91 16.26 -21.78
C ALA A 667 -31.06 16.33 -23.06
N ASP A 668 -30.58 17.55 -23.42
CA ASP A 668 -29.77 17.78 -24.62
C ASP A 668 -28.25 17.64 -24.36
N SER A 669 -27.87 17.29 -23.14
CA SER A 669 -26.46 17.12 -22.73
C SER A 669 -26.10 15.65 -22.62
N LEU A 670 -24.93 15.29 -23.11
CA LEU A 670 -24.40 13.93 -22.95
C LEU A 670 -23.72 13.78 -21.57
N PRO A 671 -24.13 12.78 -20.80
CA PRO A 671 -23.45 12.48 -19.54
C PRO A 671 -22.14 11.73 -19.77
N VAL A 672 -21.22 11.89 -18.86
CA VAL A 672 -20.18 10.90 -18.64
C VAL A 672 -20.81 9.70 -17.92
N PHE A 673 -20.48 8.49 -18.34
CA PHE A 673 -21.19 7.27 -17.95
C PHE A 673 -20.26 6.24 -17.34
N MET A 674 -20.70 5.62 -16.25
CA MET A 674 -20.02 4.51 -15.60
C MET A 674 -21.01 3.40 -15.23
N ASP A 675 -20.54 2.16 -15.27
CA ASP A 675 -21.34 0.98 -14.99
C ASP A 675 -20.50 -0.03 -14.18
N SER A 676 -20.97 -0.41 -13.00
CA SER A 676 -20.24 -1.34 -12.12
C SER A 676 -20.08 -2.73 -12.74
N ALA A 677 -21.00 -3.13 -13.63
CA ALA A 677 -20.90 -4.41 -14.33
C ALA A 677 -19.77 -4.44 -15.38
N GLN A 678 -19.31 -3.29 -15.85
CA GLN A 678 -18.17 -3.18 -16.77
C GLN A 678 -16.81 -3.25 -16.05
N SER A 679 -16.83 -3.26 -14.74
CA SER A 679 -15.63 -3.37 -13.92
C SER A 679 -15.04 -4.78 -13.85
N ASP A 680 -15.64 -5.77 -14.49
CA ASP A 680 -15.22 -7.18 -14.55
C ASP A 680 -13.92 -7.44 -15.35
N GLY A 681 -12.89 -6.61 -15.16
CA GLY A 681 -11.61 -6.78 -15.83
C GLY A 681 -11.58 -6.25 -17.27
N LYS A 682 -12.66 -5.62 -17.75
CA LYS A 682 -12.72 -4.83 -18.98
C LYS A 682 -12.84 -3.35 -18.65
N ILE A 683 -12.05 -2.92 -17.68
CA ILE A 683 -12.01 -1.52 -17.26
C ILE A 683 -11.54 -0.69 -18.43
N ASP A 684 -12.28 0.39 -18.71
CA ASP A 684 -11.80 1.48 -19.55
C ASP A 684 -10.36 1.82 -19.19
N PRO A 685 -9.42 1.85 -20.12
CA PRO A 685 -8.01 2.14 -19.82
C PRO A 685 -7.79 3.45 -19.08
N THR A 686 -8.71 4.40 -19.17
CA THR A 686 -8.70 5.60 -18.31
C THR A 686 -8.96 5.27 -16.84
N GLN A 687 -9.56 4.13 -16.54
CA GLN A 687 -9.78 3.58 -15.21
C GLN A 687 -8.80 2.44 -14.85
N ALA A 688 -8.03 1.96 -15.80
CA ALA A 688 -7.14 0.81 -15.65
C ALA A 688 -6.00 0.99 -14.64
N LEU A 689 -5.89 2.16 -14.06
CA LEU A 689 -4.97 2.47 -12.96
C LEU A 689 -5.61 2.24 -11.59
N LEU A 690 -6.89 1.95 -11.54
CA LEU A 690 -7.57 1.47 -10.37
C LEU A 690 -7.33 -0.03 -10.24
N ASN A 691 -7.05 -0.49 -9.05
CA ASN A 691 -6.74 -1.88 -8.74
C ASN A 691 -7.87 -2.84 -9.20
N PRO A 692 -7.76 -3.53 -10.34
CA PRO A 692 -8.86 -4.30 -10.93
C PRO A 692 -9.18 -5.56 -10.13
N GLY A 693 -8.26 -6.04 -9.31
CA GLY A 693 -8.43 -7.28 -8.55
C GLY A 693 -9.39 -7.18 -7.37
N ARG A 694 -9.70 -5.98 -6.92
CA ARG A 694 -10.54 -5.77 -5.73
C ARG A 694 -12.02 -5.53 -6.04
N VAL A 695 -12.36 -5.11 -7.23
CA VAL A 695 -13.76 -4.88 -7.61
C VAL A 695 -14.57 -6.18 -7.63
N LYS A 696 -13.92 -7.31 -7.78
CA LYS A 696 -14.54 -8.64 -7.88
C LYS A 696 -14.96 -9.28 -6.54
N ALA A 697 -14.48 -8.78 -5.42
CA ALA A 697 -14.48 -9.61 -4.22
C ALA A 697 -15.74 -9.50 -3.36
N GLU A 698 -16.58 -8.49 -3.52
CA GLU A 698 -17.62 -8.19 -2.52
C GLU A 698 -18.95 -7.69 -3.07
N THR A 699 -19.25 -7.87 -4.33
CA THR A 699 -20.64 -7.74 -4.78
C THR A 699 -21.45 -8.85 -4.14
N GLY A 700 -22.04 -8.57 -2.99
CA GLY A 700 -23.17 -9.33 -2.53
C GLY A 700 -24.20 -9.42 -3.68
N ASP A 701 -25.06 -10.40 -3.63
CA ASP A 701 -25.99 -10.84 -4.67
C ASP A 701 -26.74 -9.79 -5.51
N GLY A 702 -26.04 -8.84 -6.16
CA GLY A 702 -26.61 -8.28 -7.33
C GLY A 702 -26.89 -6.80 -7.46
N GLY A 703 -26.25 -5.92 -6.73
CA GLY A 703 -26.43 -4.50 -6.97
C GLY A 703 -25.63 -3.96 -8.16
N ARG A 704 -26.16 -3.98 -9.38
CA ARG A 704 -25.56 -3.21 -10.48
C ARG A 704 -25.83 -1.74 -10.27
N VAL A 705 -24.77 -0.94 -10.15
CA VAL A 705 -24.84 0.52 -10.04
C VAL A 705 -24.43 1.15 -11.37
N VAL A 706 -25.27 2.05 -11.87
CA VAL A 706 -25.01 2.81 -13.09
C VAL A 706 -25.02 4.30 -12.73
N LEU A 707 -23.91 4.98 -13.02
CA LEU A 707 -23.72 6.40 -12.74
C LEU A 707 -23.63 7.19 -14.05
N ARG A 708 -24.41 8.26 -14.15
CA ARG A 708 -24.29 9.28 -15.20
C ARG A 708 -24.03 10.63 -14.55
N VAL A 709 -23.08 11.37 -15.08
CA VAL A 709 -22.70 12.69 -14.53
C VAL A 709 -22.73 13.73 -15.64
N TRP A 710 -23.41 14.82 -15.40
CA TRP A 710 -23.46 15.98 -16.27
C TRP A 710 -22.82 17.18 -15.61
N THR A 711 -22.25 18.07 -16.40
CA THR A 711 -21.66 19.31 -15.95
C THR A 711 -22.09 20.47 -16.84
N ALA A 712 -22.42 21.59 -16.22
CA ALA A 712 -22.82 22.79 -16.91
C ALA A 712 -22.36 24.06 -16.14
N TYR A 713 -22.49 25.20 -16.75
CA TYR A 713 -22.25 26.48 -16.10
C TYR A 713 -23.04 27.60 -16.79
N ASP A 714 -23.30 28.66 -16.02
CA ASP A 714 -23.78 29.95 -16.52
C ASP A 714 -22.96 31.10 -15.92
N GLU A 715 -23.46 32.28 -15.98
CA GLU A 715 -22.80 33.47 -15.45
C GLU A 715 -22.69 33.46 -13.91
N ARG A 716 -23.56 32.75 -13.23
CA ARG A 716 -23.70 32.77 -11.76
C ARG A 716 -23.16 31.50 -11.10
N ASN A 717 -23.38 30.37 -11.74
CA ASN A 717 -23.14 29.08 -11.11
C ASN A 717 -22.36 28.11 -12.02
N VAL A 718 -21.71 27.15 -11.36
CA VAL A 718 -21.28 25.88 -11.97
C VAL A 718 -22.22 24.80 -11.46
N TYR A 719 -22.73 23.99 -12.35
CA TYR A 719 -23.70 22.93 -12.07
C TYR A 719 -23.09 21.56 -12.25
N VAL A 720 -23.42 20.66 -11.36
CA VAL A 720 -23.09 19.23 -11.47
C VAL A 720 -24.37 18.46 -11.18
N ALA A 721 -24.67 17.48 -12.02
CA ALA A 721 -25.73 16.52 -11.75
C ALA A 721 -25.20 15.09 -11.84
N ALA A 722 -25.71 14.21 -11.00
CA ALA A 722 -25.41 12.80 -11.04
C ALA A 722 -26.71 12.00 -10.93
N ALA A 723 -26.89 11.06 -11.84
CA ALA A 723 -28.00 10.11 -11.79
C ALA A 723 -27.46 8.72 -11.52
N VAL A 724 -27.85 8.15 -10.40
CA VAL A 724 -27.38 6.86 -9.91
C VAL A 724 -28.54 5.88 -9.97
N ARG A 725 -28.40 4.85 -10.80
CA ARG A 725 -29.33 3.71 -10.78
C ARG A 725 -28.75 2.66 -9.83
N GLU A 726 -29.44 2.46 -8.72
CA GLU A 726 -29.07 1.56 -7.63
C GLU A 726 -30.31 1.01 -6.92
N PRO A 727 -30.27 -0.18 -6.31
CA PRO A 727 -31.43 -0.78 -5.65
C PRO A 727 -32.01 0.08 -4.53
N GLN A 728 -31.17 0.76 -3.74
CA GLN A 728 -31.64 1.65 -2.68
C GLN A 728 -30.65 2.81 -2.45
N LEU A 729 -31.17 3.95 -2.02
CA LEU A 729 -30.36 5.04 -1.48
C LEU A 729 -30.16 4.82 0.02
N MET A 730 -28.90 4.71 0.44
CA MET A 730 -28.58 4.52 1.84
C MET A 730 -28.08 5.82 2.47
N CYS A 731 -28.84 6.32 3.45
CA CYS A 731 -28.42 7.38 4.35
C CYS A 731 -28.15 6.77 5.72
N ARG A 732 -26.94 6.91 6.24
CA ARG A 732 -26.54 6.37 7.54
C ARG A 732 -26.09 7.44 8.55
N ALA A 733 -26.28 8.70 8.23
CA ALA A 733 -25.94 9.78 9.15
C ALA A 733 -26.70 9.62 10.48
N GLY A 734 -25.95 9.48 11.58
CA GLY A 734 -26.54 9.31 12.91
C GLY A 734 -27.14 7.94 13.21
N GLN A 735 -27.01 6.96 12.32
CA GLN A 735 -27.52 5.60 12.55
C GLN A 735 -26.47 4.65 13.13
N PRO A 736 -26.92 3.60 13.87
CA PRO A 736 -26.03 2.54 14.33
C PRO A 736 -25.38 1.82 13.16
N VAL A 737 -24.07 1.66 13.18
CA VAL A 737 -23.31 0.91 12.17
C VAL A 737 -22.82 -0.40 12.76
N THR A 738 -23.17 -1.51 12.15
CA THR A 738 -22.61 -2.81 12.54
C THR A 738 -21.20 -2.93 11.96
N ARG A 739 -20.20 -3.08 12.82
CA ARG A 739 -18.83 -3.33 12.38
C ARG A 739 -18.73 -4.72 11.78
N ARG A 740 -18.32 -4.81 10.52
CA ARG A 740 -18.05 -6.09 9.84
C ARG A 740 -16.99 -6.87 10.63
N GLY A 741 -17.29 -8.11 11.01
CA GLY A 741 -16.38 -8.98 11.76
C GLY A 741 -16.41 -8.85 13.29
N ARG A 742 -17.20 -7.92 13.84
CA ARG A 742 -17.59 -7.89 15.25
C ARG A 742 -19.09 -7.66 15.32
N ASN A 743 -19.80 -8.51 16.00
CA ASN A 743 -21.26 -8.36 16.24
C ASN A 743 -21.57 -7.14 17.14
N GLU A 744 -20.87 -6.06 16.96
CA GLU A 744 -20.93 -4.86 17.78
C GLU A 744 -21.64 -3.76 17.00
N VAL A 745 -22.81 -3.37 17.44
CA VAL A 745 -23.53 -2.21 16.93
C VAL A 745 -22.92 -0.97 17.59
N VAL A 746 -22.24 -0.16 16.83
CA VAL A 746 -21.65 1.10 17.32
C VAL A 746 -22.45 2.25 16.75
N THR A 747 -23.08 3.03 17.60
CA THR A 747 -23.55 4.36 17.21
C THR A 747 -22.31 5.26 17.17
N LEU A 748 -21.93 5.72 15.99
CA LEU A 748 -20.80 6.62 15.85
C LEU A 748 -21.22 8.01 16.35
N PRO A 749 -20.67 8.47 17.49
CA PRO A 749 -21.00 9.80 17.99
C PRO A 749 -20.46 10.87 17.03
N TYR A 750 -21.15 11.99 16.98
CA TYR A 750 -20.57 13.20 16.39
C TYR A 750 -19.24 13.51 17.07
N ARG A 751 -18.21 13.79 16.32
CA ARG A 751 -16.95 14.27 16.87
C ARG A 751 -17.14 15.71 17.30
N MET A 752 -16.75 16.01 18.54
CA MET A 752 -16.81 17.40 19.01
C MET A 752 -15.93 18.28 18.13
N GLY A 753 -16.48 19.40 17.65
CA GLY A 753 -15.78 20.41 16.88
C GLY A 753 -15.72 20.21 15.37
N GLU A 754 -16.20 19.07 14.82
CA GLU A 754 -16.34 18.94 13.37
C GLU A 754 -17.58 19.68 12.89
N PRO A 755 -17.50 20.41 11.75
CA PRO A 755 -18.68 21.01 11.14
C PRO A 755 -19.74 19.94 10.85
N GLU A 756 -21.00 20.28 11.05
CA GLU A 756 -22.11 19.38 10.77
C GLU A 756 -22.02 18.83 9.32
N GLY A 757 -22.07 17.52 9.18
CA GLY A 757 -22.04 16.83 7.89
C GLY A 757 -20.65 16.38 7.42
N LEU A 758 -19.56 16.75 8.12
CA LEU A 758 -18.21 16.23 7.79
C LEU A 758 -17.86 14.99 8.58
N GLU A 759 -18.33 14.90 9.78
CA GLU A 759 -17.95 13.91 10.80
C GLU A 759 -18.16 12.47 10.38
N HIS A 760 -19.06 12.22 9.45
CA HIS A 760 -19.47 10.86 9.08
C HIS A 760 -19.68 10.65 7.58
N ILE A 761 -19.12 11.49 6.74
CA ILE A 761 -19.32 11.39 5.29
C ILE A 761 -19.07 9.96 4.78
N ARG A 762 -18.11 9.24 5.33
CA ARG A 762 -17.83 7.84 4.97
C ARG A 762 -18.86 6.84 5.44
N ASN A 763 -19.53 7.16 6.54
CA ASN A 763 -20.52 6.30 7.17
C ASN A 763 -21.94 6.78 6.85
N CYS A 764 -22.05 7.83 6.04
CA CYS A 764 -23.33 8.41 5.67
C CYS A 764 -24.10 7.56 4.66
N GLY A 765 -23.50 6.49 4.15
CA GLY A 765 -24.09 5.69 3.12
C GLY A 765 -23.57 6.07 1.74
N ASP A 766 -24.47 6.37 0.82
CA ASP A 766 -24.11 6.74 -0.52
C ASP A 766 -23.69 8.22 -0.58
N VAL A 767 -22.49 8.45 -1.11
CA VAL A 767 -21.90 9.80 -1.20
C VAL A 767 -21.34 10.01 -2.59
N PHE A 768 -21.73 11.13 -3.20
CA PHE A 768 -21.16 11.56 -4.46
C PHE A 768 -20.09 12.62 -4.21
N PHE A 769 -18.85 12.33 -4.60
CA PHE A 769 -17.72 13.24 -4.52
C PHE A 769 -17.35 13.75 -5.89
N PHE A 770 -16.92 15.01 -5.96
CA PHE A 770 -16.33 15.56 -7.17
C PHE A 770 -15.29 16.64 -6.84
N ALA A 771 -14.40 16.89 -7.79
CA ALA A 771 -13.32 17.83 -7.60
C ALA A 771 -13.02 18.61 -8.89
N PHE A 772 -12.59 19.84 -8.70
CA PHE A 772 -12.11 20.74 -9.75
C PHE A 772 -10.63 21.01 -9.57
N GLY A 773 -9.89 21.04 -10.66
CA GLY A 773 -8.49 21.45 -10.68
C GLY A 773 -8.26 22.48 -11.78
N PHE A 774 -7.62 23.60 -11.42
CA PHE A 774 -7.47 24.75 -12.31
C PHE A 774 -6.06 24.91 -12.87
N ARG A 775 -5.12 24.04 -12.51
CA ARG A 775 -3.83 23.98 -13.18
C ARG A 775 -3.90 23.10 -14.42
N ASP A 776 -3.28 23.54 -15.48
CA ASP A 776 -3.20 22.78 -16.74
C ASP A 776 -2.28 21.54 -16.63
N ARG A 777 -1.53 21.45 -15.56
CA ARG A 777 -0.62 20.35 -15.26
C ARG A 777 -1.33 19.29 -14.41
N VAL A 778 -1.29 18.05 -14.87
CA VAL A 778 -1.69 16.90 -14.05
C VAL A 778 -0.57 16.62 -13.04
N PRO A 779 -0.92 16.34 -11.76
CA PRO A 779 0.09 15.95 -10.78
C PRO A 779 0.97 14.81 -11.30
N GLY A 780 2.24 14.90 -11.00
CA GLY A 780 3.24 13.95 -11.49
C GLY A 780 2.96 12.52 -11.05
N TRP A 781 3.43 11.60 -11.88
CA TRP A 781 3.35 10.18 -11.65
C TRP A 781 4.68 9.63 -11.18
N GLY A 782 4.65 8.66 -10.28
CA GLY A 782 5.85 7.95 -9.86
C GLY A 782 6.78 8.77 -8.97
N ARG A 783 8.08 8.58 -9.16
CA ARG A 783 9.16 9.15 -8.35
C ARG A 783 9.44 10.65 -8.59
N GLN A 784 8.48 11.42 -9.04
CA GLN A 784 8.68 12.86 -9.25
C GLN A 784 8.80 13.60 -7.92
N MET A 785 9.89 13.38 -7.23
CA MET A 785 10.24 13.99 -5.95
C MET A 785 10.55 15.49 -6.08
N ASP A 786 10.80 15.95 -7.29
CA ASP A 786 11.08 17.34 -7.67
C ASP A 786 9.83 18.19 -7.86
N ASP A 787 8.63 17.58 -7.91
CA ASP A 787 7.38 18.35 -7.86
C ASP A 787 7.02 18.64 -6.39
N PRO A 788 7.16 19.91 -5.93
CA PRO A 788 6.88 20.24 -4.54
C PRO A 788 5.42 19.99 -4.13
N TRP A 789 4.53 19.71 -5.10
CA TRP A 789 3.13 19.43 -4.91
C TRP A 789 2.77 17.95 -4.96
N ALA A 790 3.66 17.10 -5.43
CA ALA A 790 3.44 15.65 -5.50
C ALA A 790 3.13 15.04 -4.12
N TRP A 791 3.64 15.63 -3.08
CA TRP A 791 3.44 15.16 -1.72
C TRP A 791 2.15 15.68 -1.04
N LYS A 792 1.46 16.67 -1.61
CA LYS A 792 0.18 17.20 -1.07
C LYS A 792 -1.04 16.38 -1.48
N GLY A 793 -0.88 15.15 -1.86
CA GLY A 793 -1.97 14.28 -2.17
C GLY A 793 -2.68 14.58 -3.48
N HIS A 794 -1.95 15.03 -4.50
CA HIS A 794 -2.46 15.39 -5.82
C HIS A 794 -3.46 16.56 -5.86
N PHE A 795 -3.73 17.21 -4.73
CA PHE A 795 -4.40 18.49 -4.73
C PHE A 795 -3.37 19.60 -4.77
N TYR A 796 -3.54 20.48 -5.72
CA TYR A 796 -2.85 21.76 -5.73
C TYR A 796 -3.59 22.75 -4.80
N ASP A 797 -2.91 23.81 -4.44
CA ASP A 797 -3.51 24.97 -3.75
C ASP A 797 -4.62 25.67 -4.57
N THR A 798 -4.78 25.28 -5.83
CA THR A 798 -5.81 25.74 -6.76
C THR A 798 -6.98 24.77 -6.92
N ASP A 799 -6.96 23.62 -6.24
CA ASP A 799 -7.95 22.57 -6.42
C ASP A 799 -9.08 22.70 -5.38
N TYR A 800 -10.26 22.20 -5.73
CA TYR A 800 -11.44 22.14 -4.86
C TYR A 800 -12.02 20.74 -4.86
N GLN A 801 -12.50 20.31 -3.70
CA GLN A 801 -13.21 19.03 -3.56
C GLN A 801 -14.51 19.21 -2.77
N TYR A 802 -15.54 18.52 -3.23
CA TYR A 802 -16.87 18.55 -2.63
C TYR A 802 -17.40 17.13 -2.40
N ALA A 803 -18.27 17.01 -1.40
CA ALA A 803 -19.05 15.81 -1.12
C ALA A 803 -20.53 16.16 -1.05
N VAL A 804 -21.36 15.32 -1.63
CA VAL A 804 -22.81 15.44 -1.62
C VAL A 804 -23.40 14.17 -1.02
N HIS A 805 -24.24 14.35 -0.01
CA HIS A 805 -24.90 13.24 0.67
C HIS A 805 -26.23 13.66 1.31
N THR A 806 -27.04 12.68 1.66
CA THR A 806 -28.24 12.93 2.45
C THR A 806 -27.89 12.84 3.94
N SER A 807 -28.22 13.90 4.69
CA SER A 807 -28.11 13.94 6.14
C SER A 807 -29.48 13.81 6.81
N THR A 808 -29.52 13.69 8.14
CA THR A 808 -30.76 13.70 8.93
C THR A 808 -31.54 15.03 8.81
N THR A 809 -30.87 16.09 8.35
CA THR A 809 -31.48 17.43 8.13
C THR A 809 -31.69 17.73 6.64
N GLY A 810 -31.56 16.75 5.75
CA GLY A 810 -31.71 16.88 4.31
C GLY A 810 -30.39 16.82 3.53
N PRO A 811 -30.46 17.07 2.21
CA PRO A 811 -29.29 17.08 1.35
C PRO A 811 -28.23 18.10 1.79
N LYS A 812 -26.96 17.71 1.70
CA LYS A 812 -25.81 18.55 2.03
C LYS A 812 -24.79 18.56 0.91
N LEU A 813 -24.27 19.74 0.61
CA LEU A 813 -23.07 19.93 -0.20
C LEU A 813 -21.98 20.51 0.69
N ILE A 814 -20.94 19.74 0.87
CA ILE A 814 -19.84 20.07 1.79
C ILE A 814 -18.55 20.26 1.00
N ARG A 815 -17.94 21.42 1.13
CA ARG A 815 -16.56 21.63 0.67
C ARG A 815 -15.60 20.92 1.60
N GLN A 816 -14.82 20.01 1.07
CA GLN A 816 -13.81 19.27 1.80
C GLN A 816 -12.40 19.83 1.61
N TRP A 817 -12.18 20.46 0.46
CA TRP A 817 -10.94 21.12 0.10
C TRP A 817 -11.24 22.33 -0.79
N GLY A 818 -10.47 23.38 -0.64
CA GLY A 818 -10.54 24.57 -1.48
C GLY A 818 -9.19 25.25 -1.59
N ALA A 819 -9.04 26.15 -2.55
CA ALA A 819 -7.79 26.84 -2.82
C ALA A 819 -7.23 27.57 -1.58
N ASP A 820 -8.11 28.09 -0.73
CA ASP A 820 -7.75 28.81 0.49
C ASP A 820 -7.79 27.92 1.74
N THR A 821 -7.98 26.61 1.58
CA THR A 821 -8.06 25.67 2.70
C THR A 821 -6.66 25.40 3.20
N SER A 822 -6.39 25.79 4.45
CA SER A 822 -5.20 25.34 5.14
C SER A 822 -5.23 23.81 5.24
N ARG A 823 -4.08 23.18 5.30
CA ARG A 823 -3.99 21.73 5.43
C ARG A 823 -4.91 21.21 6.49
N ARG A 824 -5.69 20.23 6.11
CA ARG A 824 -6.58 19.53 6.99
C ARG A 824 -6.05 18.15 7.27
N THR A 825 -5.94 17.80 8.54
CA THR A 825 -6.04 16.39 8.93
C THR A 825 -7.50 16.02 9.06
N ALA A 826 -7.86 14.87 8.63
CA ALA A 826 -9.22 14.37 8.75
C ALA A 826 -9.68 14.16 10.20
N TYR A 827 -8.85 14.41 11.16
CA TYR A 827 -9.11 14.21 12.60
C TYR A 827 -8.91 15.47 13.42
N GLN A 828 -8.76 16.60 12.78
CA GLN A 828 -8.77 17.87 13.51
C GLN A 828 -10.14 18.07 14.14
N THR A 829 -10.13 18.38 15.41
CA THR A 829 -11.33 18.67 16.21
C THR A 829 -11.77 20.11 16.02
N ALA A 830 -10.87 21.00 15.63
CA ALA A 830 -11.17 22.38 15.35
C ALA A 830 -11.71 22.57 13.92
N ALA A 831 -12.63 23.49 13.75
CA ALA A 831 -13.10 23.90 12.44
C ALA A 831 -11.92 24.36 11.56
N VAL A 832 -11.81 23.78 10.36
CA VAL A 832 -10.78 24.18 9.39
C VAL A 832 -11.37 25.27 8.49
N PRO A 833 -10.74 26.45 8.40
CA PRO A 833 -11.22 27.49 7.50
C PRO A 833 -11.39 26.96 6.07
N GLY A 834 -12.51 27.29 5.45
CA GLY A 834 -12.81 26.87 4.09
C GLY A 834 -13.33 25.42 3.94
N VAL A 835 -13.49 24.68 5.03
CA VAL A 835 -14.13 23.34 5.04
C VAL A 835 -15.52 23.47 5.67
N GLY A 836 -16.52 22.81 5.09
CA GLY A 836 -17.89 22.85 5.58
C GLY A 836 -18.94 23.10 4.49
N PRO A 837 -20.17 23.43 4.88
CA PRO A 837 -21.24 23.76 3.93
C PRO A 837 -20.83 24.89 2.99
N VAL A 838 -21.20 24.78 1.71
CA VAL A 838 -20.86 25.78 0.69
C VAL A 838 -21.89 26.93 0.74
N PRO A 839 -21.47 28.17 1.05
CA PRO A 839 -22.39 29.29 1.12
C PRO A 839 -23.06 29.56 -0.24
N GLY A 840 -24.37 29.77 -0.24
CA GLY A 840 -25.14 30.09 -1.45
C GLY A 840 -25.32 28.94 -2.45
N ALA A 841 -24.75 27.75 -2.19
CA ALA A 841 -24.98 26.59 -3.02
C ALA A 841 -26.41 26.08 -2.87
N GLN A 842 -26.94 25.55 -3.98
CA GLN A 842 -28.19 24.80 -3.99
C GLN A 842 -27.87 23.30 -4.17
N VAL A 843 -28.61 22.45 -3.49
CA VAL A 843 -28.47 21.00 -3.61
C VAL A 843 -29.84 20.33 -3.49
N ARG A 844 -30.09 19.38 -4.37
CA ARG A 844 -31.23 18.48 -4.31
C ARG A 844 -30.75 17.04 -4.46
N ILE A 845 -31.39 16.14 -3.73
CA ILE A 845 -31.26 14.70 -3.89
C ILE A 845 -32.68 14.17 -3.93
N GLU A 846 -33.07 13.63 -5.08
CA GLU A 846 -34.39 13.06 -5.29
C GLU A 846 -34.25 11.57 -5.61
N ARG A 847 -35.17 10.78 -5.07
CA ARG A 847 -35.19 9.32 -5.26
C ARG A 847 -36.50 8.88 -5.87
N ASP A 848 -36.42 8.24 -7.04
CA ASP A 848 -37.52 7.45 -7.60
C ASP A 848 -37.33 5.98 -7.26
N GLU A 849 -38.12 5.45 -6.32
CA GLU A 849 -38.04 4.07 -5.89
C GLU A 849 -38.51 3.09 -6.96
N THR A 850 -39.43 3.51 -7.84
CA THR A 850 -39.91 2.66 -8.93
C THR A 850 -38.85 2.47 -10.01
N ALA A 851 -38.18 3.56 -10.38
CA ALA A 851 -37.09 3.53 -11.34
C ALA A 851 -35.75 3.09 -10.71
N GLN A 852 -35.70 2.95 -9.40
CA GLN A 852 -34.47 2.76 -8.61
C GLN A 852 -33.39 3.80 -8.99
N LEU A 853 -33.79 5.05 -9.12
CA LEU A 853 -32.96 6.13 -9.61
C LEU A 853 -32.82 7.21 -8.54
N THR A 854 -31.58 7.52 -8.16
CA THR A 854 -31.25 8.67 -7.31
C THR A 854 -30.66 9.76 -8.18
N VAL A 855 -31.21 10.96 -8.11
CA VAL A 855 -30.68 12.16 -8.78
C VAL A 855 -30.08 13.09 -7.75
N TYR A 856 -28.81 13.40 -7.93
CA TYR A 856 -28.09 14.44 -7.21
C TYR A 856 -27.96 15.65 -8.14
N GLU A 857 -28.38 16.81 -7.70
CA GLU A 857 -28.29 18.03 -8.49
C GLU A 857 -27.79 19.20 -7.65
N MET A 858 -26.79 19.92 -8.14
CA MET A 858 -26.10 20.96 -7.41
C MET A 858 -25.85 22.19 -8.28
N ALA A 859 -25.96 23.37 -7.67
CA ALA A 859 -25.44 24.63 -8.18
C ALA A 859 -24.44 25.20 -7.19
N ILE A 860 -23.23 25.48 -7.64
CA ILE A 860 -22.15 26.08 -6.88
C ILE A 860 -21.94 27.49 -7.40
N PRO A 861 -22.05 28.53 -6.55
CA PRO A 861 -21.77 29.89 -6.98
C PRO A 861 -20.37 30.02 -7.59
N ARG A 862 -20.25 30.74 -8.71
CA ARG A 862 -18.94 30.93 -9.35
C ARG A 862 -17.93 31.65 -8.46
N ASP A 863 -18.43 32.51 -7.56
CA ASP A 863 -17.57 33.16 -6.55
C ASP A 863 -16.93 32.20 -5.58
N GLU A 864 -17.52 31.02 -5.40
CA GLU A 864 -16.91 29.92 -4.65
C GLU A 864 -15.70 29.35 -5.41
N LEU A 865 -15.81 29.17 -6.72
CA LEU A 865 -14.78 28.65 -7.61
C LEU A 865 -14.01 29.81 -8.27
N LYS A 866 -13.32 30.62 -7.49
CA LYS A 866 -12.65 31.87 -7.91
C LYS A 866 -11.74 31.76 -9.14
N LEU A 867 -11.27 30.55 -9.44
CA LEU A 867 -10.35 30.24 -10.55
C LEU A 867 -11.08 29.67 -11.78
N PHE A 868 -12.40 29.49 -11.71
CA PHE A 868 -13.18 29.01 -12.85
C PHE A 868 -13.25 30.07 -13.92
N ASP A 869 -12.58 29.82 -15.05
CA ASP A 869 -12.54 30.69 -16.21
C ASP A 869 -12.99 29.94 -17.47
N PRO A 870 -14.16 30.26 -18.02
CA PRO A 870 -14.62 29.67 -19.28
C PRO A 870 -13.66 29.90 -20.45
N ALA A 871 -12.95 31.02 -20.47
CA ALA A 871 -12.00 31.33 -21.54
C ALA A 871 -10.77 30.37 -21.56
N ALA A 872 -10.50 29.66 -20.45
CA ALA A 872 -9.47 28.64 -20.42
C ALA A 872 -9.77 27.44 -21.34
N GLY A 873 -11.03 27.27 -21.77
CA GLY A 873 -11.49 26.21 -22.69
C GLY A 873 -11.48 24.79 -22.11
N ARG A 874 -10.81 24.57 -20.98
CA ARG A 874 -10.76 23.29 -20.26
C ARG A 874 -10.42 23.47 -18.79
N LEU A 875 -10.81 22.51 -17.98
CA LEU A 875 -10.37 22.35 -16.60
C LEU A 875 -10.21 20.88 -16.24
N ARG A 876 -9.54 20.57 -15.15
CA ARG A 876 -9.49 19.20 -14.61
C ARG A 876 -10.73 18.97 -13.77
N PHE A 877 -11.39 17.85 -13.99
CA PHE A 877 -12.56 17.44 -13.23
C PHE A 877 -12.55 15.93 -13.02
N GLY A 878 -12.95 15.52 -11.85
CA GLY A 878 -13.10 14.11 -11.49
C GLY A 878 -14.22 13.91 -10.49
N PHE A 879 -14.75 12.71 -10.43
CA PHE A 879 -15.81 12.37 -9.48
C PHE A 879 -15.74 10.92 -9.02
N VAL A 880 -16.33 10.66 -7.87
CA VAL A 880 -16.42 9.35 -7.24
C VAL A 880 -17.78 9.19 -6.59
N LEU A 881 -18.42 8.07 -6.84
CA LEU A 881 -19.58 7.63 -6.08
C LEU A 881 -19.16 6.51 -5.14
N THR A 882 -19.38 6.70 -3.84
CA THR A 882 -19.36 5.58 -2.89
C THR A 882 -20.79 5.05 -2.75
N SER A 883 -20.98 3.78 -3.01
CA SER A 883 -22.27 3.12 -2.86
C SER A 883 -22.13 1.90 -1.98
N ASN A 884 -23.05 1.75 -1.03
CA ASN A 884 -23.04 0.61 -0.12
C ASN A 884 -23.38 -0.72 -0.81
N GLU A 885 -24.04 -0.66 -1.97
CA GLU A 885 -24.48 -1.84 -2.70
C GLU A 885 -23.32 -2.59 -3.34
N ILE A 886 -22.38 -1.85 -3.92
CA ILE A 886 -21.21 -2.42 -4.58
C ILE A 886 -20.01 -2.55 -3.63
N GLY A 887 -20.09 -1.95 -2.42
CA GLY A 887 -19.01 -1.96 -1.44
C GLY A 887 -17.75 -1.22 -1.88
N TRP A 888 -17.72 -0.59 -3.08
CA TRP A 888 -16.58 0.07 -3.71
C TRP A 888 -16.96 1.37 -4.39
N PRO A 889 -16.06 2.33 -4.48
CA PRO A 889 -16.33 3.55 -5.21
C PRO A 889 -16.32 3.30 -6.73
N LEU A 890 -17.30 3.84 -7.43
CA LEU A 890 -17.22 4.10 -8.85
C LEU A 890 -16.47 5.40 -9.07
N GLN A 891 -15.35 5.34 -9.74
CA GLN A 891 -14.45 6.47 -9.87
C GLN A 891 -14.14 6.80 -11.32
N TRP A 892 -14.35 8.04 -11.72
CA TRP A 892 -14.00 8.54 -13.03
C TRP A 892 -12.60 9.15 -13.02
N ALA A 893 -11.78 8.61 -13.93
CA ALA A 893 -10.50 9.21 -14.31
C ALA A 893 -9.48 9.40 -13.17
N SER A 894 -9.54 8.60 -12.19
CA SER A 894 -8.49 8.52 -11.21
C SER A 894 -7.38 7.62 -11.70
N ALA A 895 -6.45 8.21 -12.32
CA ALA A 895 -5.29 7.46 -12.78
C ALA A 895 -4.30 7.11 -11.67
N ALA A 896 -4.39 7.68 -10.50
CA ALA A 896 -3.41 7.50 -9.45
C ALA A 896 -4.01 7.26 -8.07
N GLY A 897 -5.31 7.29 -7.98
CA GLY A 897 -5.97 7.06 -6.71
C GLY A 897 -6.07 5.57 -6.43
N VAL A 898 -5.13 5.03 -5.75
CA VAL A 898 -5.42 3.84 -4.97
C VAL A 898 -6.25 4.31 -3.80
N PHE A 899 -7.54 4.09 -3.91
CA PHE A 899 -8.37 4.05 -2.73
C PHE A 899 -7.92 2.85 -1.92
N ASP A 900 -7.12 3.10 -0.94
CA ASP A 900 -6.87 2.11 0.09
C ASP A 900 -8.12 2.05 0.97
N TYR A 901 -8.97 1.13 0.60
CA TYR A 901 -10.31 1.04 1.09
C TYR A 901 -10.38 0.10 2.29
N TRP A 902 -10.23 0.65 3.46
CA TRP A 902 -10.44 -0.05 4.71
C TRP A 902 -11.88 0.13 5.22
N ILE A 903 -12.89 -0.11 4.40
CA ILE A 903 -14.29 -0.08 4.87
C ILE A 903 -14.57 -1.15 5.93
N GLY A 904 -13.81 -2.22 5.96
CA GLY A 904 -14.07 -3.33 6.88
C GLY A 904 -13.57 -3.17 8.30
N SER A 905 -12.64 -2.28 8.59
CA SER A 905 -11.96 -2.25 9.90
C SER A 905 -12.54 -1.26 10.90
N GLY A 906 -13.47 -0.41 10.50
CA GLY A 906 -13.93 0.71 11.34
C GLY A 906 -12.82 1.71 11.67
N SER A 907 -11.63 1.55 11.09
CA SER A 907 -10.57 2.53 11.15
C SER A 907 -10.84 3.60 10.11
N PHE A 908 -10.89 4.81 10.57
CA PHE A 908 -11.07 5.98 9.73
C PHE A 908 -9.76 6.28 9.03
N SER A 909 -9.57 5.80 7.81
CA SER A 909 -8.55 6.39 6.98
C SER A 909 -9.17 7.54 6.19
N PRO A 910 -8.82 8.79 6.45
CA PRO A 910 -9.30 9.96 5.71
C PRO A 910 -8.62 10.11 4.36
N SER A 911 -7.82 9.14 3.97
CA SER A 911 -7.02 9.11 2.77
C SER A 911 -7.78 9.44 1.50
N TRP A 912 -9.04 9.07 1.43
CA TRP A 912 -9.87 9.33 0.27
C TRP A 912 -10.34 10.79 0.15
N VAL A 913 -10.32 11.56 1.22
CA VAL A 913 -10.65 13.00 1.19
C VAL A 913 -9.58 13.81 0.45
N SER A 914 -8.36 13.31 0.42
CA SER A 914 -7.21 13.97 -0.22
C SER A 914 -6.91 13.45 -1.62
N VAL A 915 -7.73 12.59 -2.22
CA VAL A 915 -7.30 11.71 -3.29
C VAL A 915 -8.09 11.78 -4.58
N LEU A 916 -8.99 12.73 -4.76
CA LEU A 916 -9.51 12.91 -6.11
C LEU A 916 -8.44 13.59 -6.99
N PRO A 917 -7.60 12.84 -7.69
CA PRO A 917 -6.78 13.47 -8.69
C PRO A 917 -7.72 13.91 -9.81
N CYS A 918 -7.92 15.20 -9.92
CA CYS A 918 -8.55 15.78 -11.09
C CYS A 918 -7.63 15.58 -12.28
N GLN A 919 -7.53 14.35 -12.74
CA GLN A 919 -6.53 13.96 -13.75
C GLN A 919 -7.08 13.95 -15.17
N THR A 920 -8.38 14.11 -15.35
CA THR A 920 -8.96 14.27 -16.67
C THR A 920 -9.40 15.68 -16.91
N PHE A 921 -9.28 16.07 -18.16
CA PHE A 921 -9.78 17.35 -18.62
C PHE A 921 -11.22 17.20 -19.11
N PHE A 922 -12.02 18.17 -18.72
CA PHE A 922 -13.32 18.47 -19.31
C PHE A 922 -13.19 19.76 -20.13
N GLY A 923 -13.73 19.74 -21.32
CA GLY A 923 -13.87 20.97 -22.12
C GLY A 923 -14.86 21.92 -21.48
N ILE A 924 -14.72 23.20 -21.78
CA ILE A 924 -15.66 24.25 -21.37
C ILE A 924 -16.26 24.82 -22.66
N GLU A 925 -17.57 24.78 -22.79
CA GLU A 925 -18.28 25.41 -23.92
C GLU A 925 -18.10 26.93 -23.83
N PRO A 926 -17.73 27.63 -24.92
CA PRO A 926 -17.44 29.07 -24.92
C PRO A 926 -18.66 29.98 -24.65
#